data_680df9fe8cf493118f2d2209be6f6da2
#
_entry.id   680df9fe8cf493118f2d2209be6f6da2
#
_cell.length_a   1.000
_cell.length_b   1.000
_cell.length_c   1.000
_cell.angle_alpha   90.00
_cell.angle_beta   90.00
_cell.angle_gamma   90.00
#
_symmetry.space_group_name_H-M   'P 1'
#
loop_
_entity.id
_entity.type
_entity.pdbx_description
1 polymer ?
#
loop_
_entity_poly.entity_id
_entity_poly.type
_entity_poly.pdbx_seq_one_letter_code
_entity_poly.pdbx_strand_id
1 'polypeptide(L)'
;MKQQEYVQTPQELIAELDTSPSGLSSEEAAARLEKYGPNKLKDAEKPTLLQRFIEQLKDPMLIILMIAAAVSAVTNFISGESFAEVFIILIVVLLNAVLGVFQESKAEAAIEALQTMTAATCKVLRDGKQISLHSDQLVPGDIVLLEAGDAVPADGRLLESASLKIEEAALTGESVPVNKIIDALGLGKDQTEIPLGDRKNMCYMGSTVVYGRGKALITRTGMDTEMGKIAGALANTEQEQTPLQRQLDQLSRVLSKLVLGICLFIFVFDLIVAGSFTLDSILSTFMVAVSRAGAAIPEGLATVVTVVLSIGVTNMSKRNAVIRRLTAVETLGCTQVICSDKTGTLTQNKMTVVQHLGETAPLATAMALCNDAILNDAGQAEGEPTEAALVNFAAKEGLPKGQLAAAQPRVDEAPFDSSRKMMSTIHTAGSAFVQYTKGAPDEILKRCTSYLENGKVLPMTDAKRAEILKANKDMADQALRVLAAAKRDWAEKPAKNEPAFLEQDLCFLGLTGMIDPVRPEVKPAIVECREAGIRPVMITGDHKDTAVAIAKELGIITDASQAITGAELDKVPDSEIGEAVKKYGVYARVQPEHKVRIVTAWKGNGAITAMTGDGVNDAPSIKAADIGIGMGITGTDVTKNVADMVLSDDNFATIVGAVEEGRRIYANIRKAIQFLLASNMSEVLGVFCATLLGFTLLNPVHLLFINLITDCFPALALGMEQSESDIMKRKPRNSKDGIFAGGLGFDIGYQGLLISVITLASYIIGHCMEVGYFEMPVGVSDDGMTMAFLTMSMCEIFHSFNMRSQRKSVFTLHTHNKVLWGAMLGSLVLTTVVLEVPFVANLFGFTPVDLGEYLVALALAFLVIPVVEIVKLIQRSTAKAE
;
A
#
# COMPACT_ATOMS: atom_id res chain seq x y z
N MET A 1 14.78 35.12 -31.04
CA MET A 1 14.85 34.22 -29.88
C MET A 1 13.60 34.47 -29.06
N LYS A 2 12.80 33.46 -28.73
CA LYS A 2 11.70 33.63 -27.76
C LYS A 2 12.32 34.16 -26.46
N GLN A 3 11.73 35.23 -25.91
CA GLN A 3 12.13 35.72 -24.60
C GLN A 3 11.85 34.64 -23.55
N GLN A 4 12.72 34.47 -22.56
CA GLN A 4 12.57 33.43 -21.53
C GLN A 4 11.48 33.88 -20.52
N GLU A 5 10.64 32.98 -20.05
CA GLU A 5 9.42 33.25 -19.29
C GLU A 5 9.68 34.08 -18.00
N TYR A 6 10.85 33.91 -17.39
CA TYR A 6 11.21 34.63 -16.15
C TYR A 6 11.64 36.10 -16.39
N VAL A 7 11.88 36.50 -17.62
CA VAL A 7 12.22 37.89 -18.01
C VAL A 7 10.96 38.67 -18.41
N GLN A 8 9.88 37.96 -18.75
CA GLN A 8 8.61 38.58 -19.17
C GLN A 8 7.76 38.99 -17.99
N THR A 9 6.95 40.03 -18.19
CA THR A 9 5.88 40.38 -17.23
C THR A 9 4.71 39.39 -17.30
N PRO A 10 3.93 39.24 -16.24
CA PRO A 10 2.75 38.36 -16.26
C PRO A 10 1.79 38.67 -17.42
N GLN A 11 1.58 39.93 -17.75
CA GLN A 11 0.67 40.36 -18.80
C GLN A 11 1.18 39.95 -20.20
N GLU A 12 2.48 40.10 -20.48
CA GLU A 12 3.09 39.67 -21.72
C GLU A 12 2.94 38.18 -21.94
N LEU A 13 3.15 37.39 -20.86
CA LEU A 13 3.08 35.94 -20.93
C LEU A 13 1.65 35.42 -21.07
N ILE A 14 0.66 36.06 -20.41
CA ILE A 14 -0.78 35.76 -20.58
C ILE A 14 -1.16 35.98 -22.07
N ALA A 15 -0.69 37.06 -22.68
CA ALA A 15 -0.96 37.35 -24.10
C ALA A 15 -0.22 36.37 -25.04
N GLU A 16 1.04 35.98 -24.74
CA GLU A 16 1.80 35.02 -25.54
C GLU A 16 1.16 33.62 -25.54
N LEU A 17 0.66 33.20 -24.38
CA LEU A 17 0.02 31.88 -24.22
C LEU A 17 -1.47 31.88 -24.59
N ASP A 18 -1.99 32.99 -25.11
CA ASP A 18 -3.39 33.12 -25.53
C ASP A 18 -4.37 32.63 -24.45
N THR A 19 -4.21 33.17 -23.23
CA THR A 19 -5.00 32.84 -22.05
C THR A 19 -5.56 34.10 -21.42
N SER A 20 -6.38 33.94 -20.37
CA SER A 20 -6.97 35.08 -19.67
C SER A 20 -6.74 35.00 -18.17
N PRO A 21 -6.83 36.09 -17.41
CA PRO A 21 -6.77 36.07 -15.94
C PRO A 21 -7.86 35.20 -15.28
N SER A 22 -8.94 34.86 -15.99
CA SER A 22 -10.01 33.93 -15.56
C SER A 22 -9.73 32.48 -15.95
N GLY A 23 -8.55 32.18 -16.53
CA GLY A 23 -8.15 30.87 -16.99
C GLY A 23 -8.57 30.56 -18.43
N LEU A 24 -8.23 29.38 -18.90
CA LEU A 24 -8.64 28.84 -20.18
C LEU A 24 -10.11 28.41 -20.16
N SER A 25 -10.77 28.38 -21.31
CA SER A 25 -12.03 27.66 -21.46
C SER A 25 -11.80 26.17 -21.45
N SER A 26 -12.82 25.40 -21.02
CA SER A 26 -12.75 23.92 -21.01
C SER A 26 -12.52 23.34 -22.41
N GLU A 27 -13.07 23.97 -23.47
CA GLU A 27 -12.88 23.56 -24.87
C GLU A 27 -11.43 23.78 -25.34
N GLU A 28 -10.87 24.95 -25.04
CA GLU A 28 -9.48 25.28 -25.40
C GLU A 28 -8.49 24.38 -24.64
N ALA A 29 -8.74 24.11 -23.35
CA ALA A 29 -7.92 23.21 -22.57
C ALA A 29 -7.91 21.78 -23.15
N ALA A 30 -9.06 21.29 -23.63
CA ALA A 30 -9.17 19.98 -24.28
C ALA A 30 -8.38 19.95 -25.61
N ALA A 31 -8.48 21.00 -26.43
CA ALA A 31 -7.73 21.12 -27.68
C ALA A 31 -6.21 21.18 -27.43
N ARG A 32 -5.78 21.89 -26.37
CA ARG A 32 -4.36 21.93 -25.97
C ARG A 32 -3.88 20.59 -25.42
N LEU A 33 -4.70 19.86 -24.70
CA LEU A 33 -4.35 18.52 -24.20
C LEU A 33 -4.11 17.54 -25.37
N GLU A 34 -4.91 17.62 -26.43
CA GLU A 34 -4.69 16.83 -27.65
C GLU A 34 -3.39 17.25 -28.38
N LYS A 35 -3.08 18.54 -28.37
CA LYS A 35 -1.90 19.10 -29.06
C LYS A 35 -0.58 18.85 -28.31
N TYR A 36 -0.55 19.08 -26.99
CA TYR A 36 0.68 19.01 -26.17
C TYR A 36 0.84 17.65 -25.46
N GLY A 37 -0.23 16.86 -25.41
CA GLY A 37 -0.26 15.59 -24.67
C GLY A 37 -0.43 15.77 -23.16
N PRO A 38 -0.55 14.66 -22.42
CA PRO A 38 -0.73 14.69 -20.97
C PRO A 38 0.52 15.20 -20.24
N ASN A 39 0.32 15.91 -19.13
CA ASN A 39 1.41 16.36 -18.25
C ASN A 39 1.97 15.20 -17.44
N LYS A 40 2.70 14.31 -18.11
CA LYS A 40 3.38 13.15 -17.52
C LYS A 40 4.84 13.11 -17.98
N LEU A 41 5.71 12.70 -17.08
CA LEU A 41 7.06 12.28 -17.44
C LEU A 41 6.94 10.99 -18.25
N LYS A 42 7.75 10.83 -19.31
CA LYS A 42 7.78 9.56 -20.04
C LYS A 42 8.33 8.48 -19.12
N ASP A 43 7.53 7.46 -18.91
CA ASP A 43 8.03 6.21 -18.37
C ASP A 43 9.09 5.63 -19.32
N ALA A 44 10.00 4.79 -18.78
CA ALA A 44 10.90 4.01 -19.62
C ALA A 44 10.10 3.27 -20.70
N GLU A 45 10.60 3.23 -21.94
CA GLU A 45 9.91 2.55 -23.03
C GLU A 45 9.63 1.10 -22.63
N LYS A 46 8.36 0.75 -22.59
CA LYS A 46 7.95 -0.63 -22.25
C LYS A 46 8.48 -1.58 -23.32
N PRO A 47 9.10 -2.68 -22.92
CA PRO A 47 9.52 -3.69 -23.86
C PRO A 47 8.31 -4.20 -24.66
N THR A 48 8.43 -4.29 -25.97
CA THR A 48 7.41 -4.85 -26.83
C THR A 48 7.20 -6.33 -26.53
N LEU A 49 6.03 -6.89 -26.87
CA LEU A 49 5.77 -8.32 -26.69
C LEU A 49 6.86 -9.20 -27.34
N LEU A 50 7.40 -8.77 -28.48
CA LEU A 50 8.49 -9.46 -29.16
C LEU A 50 9.81 -9.38 -28.37
N GLN A 51 10.12 -8.22 -27.78
CA GLN A 51 11.32 -8.07 -26.94
C GLN A 51 11.22 -8.94 -25.69
N ARG A 52 10.06 -8.96 -25.02
CA ARG A 52 9.81 -9.86 -23.88
C ARG A 52 9.94 -11.33 -24.28
N PHE A 53 9.39 -11.70 -25.42
CA PHE A 53 9.53 -13.06 -25.94
C PHE A 53 11.01 -13.43 -26.17
N ILE A 54 11.80 -12.53 -26.73
CA ILE A 54 13.26 -12.74 -26.92
C ILE A 54 13.99 -12.78 -25.57
N GLU A 55 13.55 -12.00 -24.58
CA GLU A 55 14.10 -12.05 -23.23
C GLU A 55 13.80 -13.36 -22.52
N GLN A 56 12.58 -13.87 -22.65
CA GLN A 56 12.25 -15.22 -22.15
C GLN A 56 13.14 -16.30 -22.79
N LEU A 57 13.43 -16.21 -24.07
CA LEU A 57 14.35 -17.16 -24.73
C LEU A 57 15.81 -17.05 -24.26
N LYS A 58 16.20 -16.00 -23.53
CA LYS A 58 17.52 -15.87 -22.89
C LYS A 58 17.60 -16.59 -21.54
N ASP A 59 16.49 -17.16 -21.06
CA ASP A 59 16.52 -17.99 -19.87
C ASP A 59 17.57 -19.10 -20.02
N PRO A 60 18.45 -19.31 -19.03
CA PRO A 60 19.53 -20.29 -19.13
C PRO A 60 19.05 -21.69 -19.48
N MET A 61 17.85 -22.08 -19.00
CA MET A 61 17.30 -23.38 -19.27
C MET A 61 16.78 -23.50 -20.70
N LEU A 62 16.06 -22.50 -21.20
CA LEU A 62 15.60 -22.52 -22.60
C LEU A 62 16.78 -22.50 -23.57
N ILE A 63 17.89 -21.83 -23.21
CA ILE A 63 19.15 -21.89 -23.97
C ILE A 63 19.72 -23.30 -23.99
N ILE A 64 19.75 -23.97 -22.83
CA ILE A 64 20.22 -25.35 -22.73
C ILE A 64 19.36 -26.29 -23.59
N LEU A 65 18.03 -26.16 -23.51
CA LEU A 65 17.11 -26.95 -24.34
C LEU A 65 17.24 -26.66 -25.84
N MET A 66 17.48 -25.41 -26.23
CA MET A 66 17.73 -25.06 -27.64
C MET A 66 19.07 -25.65 -28.13
N ILE A 67 20.09 -25.65 -27.28
CA ILE A 67 21.38 -26.33 -27.60
C ILE A 67 21.13 -27.83 -27.73
N ALA A 68 20.38 -28.44 -26.81
CA ALA A 68 20.03 -29.86 -26.85
C ALA A 68 19.27 -30.19 -28.14
N ALA A 69 18.25 -29.39 -28.50
CA ALA A 69 17.52 -29.55 -29.76
C ALA A 69 18.42 -29.42 -31.00
N ALA A 70 19.37 -28.48 -31.00
CA ALA A 70 20.30 -28.30 -32.09
C ALA A 70 21.27 -29.50 -32.24
N VAL A 71 21.81 -30.02 -31.12
CA VAL A 71 22.65 -31.20 -31.12
C VAL A 71 21.87 -32.45 -31.54
N SER A 72 20.65 -32.65 -31.01
CA SER A 72 19.76 -33.74 -31.42
C SER A 72 19.41 -33.68 -32.91
N ALA A 73 19.17 -32.48 -33.45
CA ALA A 73 18.92 -32.30 -34.89
C ALA A 73 20.12 -32.70 -35.74
N VAL A 74 21.33 -32.35 -35.33
CA VAL A 74 22.56 -32.74 -36.04
C VAL A 74 22.75 -34.24 -35.96
N THR A 75 22.59 -34.85 -34.79
CA THR A 75 22.73 -36.30 -34.59
C THR A 75 21.69 -37.06 -35.39
N ASN A 76 20.44 -36.70 -35.39
CA ASN A 76 19.39 -37.36 -36.12
C ASN A 76 19.54 -37.18 -37.65
N PHE A 77 20.10 -36.04 -38.07
CA PHE A 77 20.47 -35.87 -39.50
C PHE A 77 21.58 -36.83 -39.94
N ILE A 78 22.58 -37.07 -39.10
CA ILE A 78 23.69 -37.98 -39.41
C ILE A 78 23.22 -39.44 -39.34
N SER A 79 22.38 -39.79 -38.33
CA SER A 79 21.92 -41.16 -38.11
C SER A 79 20.71 -41.56 -38.98
N GLY A 80 20.07 -40.61 -39.67
CA GLY A 80 18.84 -40.79 -40.43
C GLY A 80 17.60 -41.09 -39.59
N GLU A 81 17.62 -40.66 -38.31
CA GLU A 81 16.48 -40.81 -37.38
C GLU A 81 15.45 -39.72 -37.50
N SER A 82 14.30 -39.90 -36.82
CA SER A 82 13.18 -38.94 -36.83
C SER A 82 13.50 -37.64 -36.11
N PHE A 83 13.06 -36.48 -36.67
CA PHE A 83 13.15 -35.19 -36.05
C PHE A 83 12.03 -34.91 -35.04
N ALA A 84 11.18 -35.88 -34.69
CA ALA A 84 10.04 -35.70 -33.81
C ALA A 84 10.45 -35.11 -32.44
N GLU A 85 11.49 -35.60 -31.81
CA GLU A 85 12.00 -35.11 -30.53
C GLU A 85 12.43 -33.66 -30.60
N VAL A 86 13.12 -33.27 -31.68
CA VAL A 86 13.56 -31.88 -31.90
C VAL A 86 12.37 -30.94 -31.99
N PHE A 87 11.30 -31.32 -32.74
CA PHE A 87 10.09 -30.53 -32.83
C PHE A 87 9.33 -30.42 -31.52
N ILE A 88 9.32 -31.48 -30.70
CA ILE A 88 8.70 -31.48 -29.38
C ILE A 88 9.43 -30.48 -28.46
N ILE A 89 10.75 -30.56 -28.38
CA ILE A 89 11.54 -29.61 -27.55
C ILE A 89 11.29 -28.16 -28.00
N LEU A 90 11.28 -27.89 -29.31
CA LEU A 90 11.02 -26.55 -29.83
C LEU A 90 9.59 -26.05 -29.53
N ILE A 91 8.58 -26.93 -29.62
CA ILE A 91 7.18 -26.57 -29.25
C ILE A 91 7.11 -26.24 -27.77
N VAL A 92 7.75 -27.00 -26.90
CA VAL A 92 7.77 -26.77 -25.46
C VAL A 92 8.51 -25.47 -25.11
N VAL A 93 9.66 -25.21 -25.73
CA VAL A 93 10.39 -23.92 -25.59
C VAL A 93 9.50 -22.75 -26.00
N LEU A 94 8.77 -22.88 -27.12
CA LEU A 94 7.83 -21.87 -27.60
C LEU A 94 6.67 -21.63 -26.62
N LEU A 95 6.06 -22.73 -26.13
CA LEU A 95 4.95 -22.63 -25.16
C LEU A 95 5.40 -21.98 -23.85
N ASN A 96 6.57 -22.36 -23.35
CA ASN A 96 7.12 -21.80 -22.13
C ASN A 96 7.39 -20.29 -22.29
N ALA A 97 8.04 -19.88 -23.39
CA ALA A 97 8.30 -18.47 -23.67
C ALA A 97 7.00 -17.66 -23.82
N VAL A 98 5.96 -18.19 -24.48
CA VAL A 98 4.66 -17.53 -24.61
C VAL A 98 3.97 -17.40 -23.26
N LEU A 99 3.99 -18.43 -22.42
CA LEU A 99 3.39 -18.39 -21.10
C LEU A 99 4.13 -17.43 -20.17
N GLY A 100 5.46 -17.38 -20.21
CA GLY A 100 6.28 -16.42 -19.49
C GLY A 100 5.91 -14.98 -19.84
N VAL A 101 5.80 -14.66 -21.13
CA VAL A 101 5.34 -13.32 -21.61
C VAL A 101 3.93 -13.01 -21.11
N PHE A 102 3.02 -13.98 -21.10
CA PHE A 102 1.65 -13.77 -20.63
C PHE A 102 1.61 -13.48 -19.11
N GLN A 103 2.36 -14.23 -18.32
CA GLN A 103 2.46 -14.04 -16.87
C GLN A 103 3.09 -12.68 -16.52
N GLU A 104 4.21 -12.32 -17.18
CA GLU A 104 4.89 -11.04 -16.99
C GLU A 104 4.00 -9.86 -17.37
N SER A 105 3.31 -9.94 -18.51
CA SER A 105 2.38 -8.90 -18.98
C SER A 105 1.21 -8.69 -18.00
N LYS A 106 0.69 -9.76 -17.39
CA LYS A 106 -0.34 -9.64 -16.35
C LYS A 106 0.16 -9.01 -15.07
N ALA A 107 1.37 -9.35 -14.64
CA ALA A 107 1.99 -8.75 -13.45
C ALA A 107 2.20 -7.25 -13.63
N GLU A 108 2.72 -6.84 -14.79
CA GLU A 108 2.96 -5.43 -15.12
C GLU A 108 1.66 -4.62 -15.24
N ALA A 109 0.63 -5.16 -15.91
CA ALA A 109 -0.68 -4.51 -16.02
C ALA A 109 -1.31 -4.25 -14.64
N ALA A 110 -1.13 -5.15 -13.67
CA ALA A 110 -1.60 -4.96 -12.31
C ALA A 110 -0.84 -3.83 -11.58
N ILE A 111 0.48 -3.72 -11.78
CA ILE A 111 1.30 -2.63 -11.23
C ILE A 111 0.92 -1.28 -11.85
N GLU A 112 0.68 -1.22 -13.16
CA GLU A 112 0.28 -0.01 -13.87
C GLU A 112 -1.10 0.52 -13.40
N ALA A 113 -2.06 -0.38 -13.18
CA ALA A 113 -3.37 -0.02 -12.65
C ALA A 113 -3.27 0.67 -11.28
N LEU A 114 -2.26 0.32 -10.47
CA LEU A 114 -2.01 0.96 -9.17
C LEU A 114 -1.43 2.37 -9.31
N GLN A 115 -0.52 2.58 -10.25
CA GLN A 115 0.09 3.90 -10.49
C GLN A 115 -0.96 4.93 -10.92
N THR A 116 -1.95 4.51 -11.73
CA THR A 116 -3.05 5.39 -12.15
C THR A 116 -3.98 5.79 -11.00
N MET A 117 -4.12 4.97 -9.95
CA MET A 117 -4.95 5.28 -8.78
C MET A 117 -4.34 6.34 -7.84
N THR A 118 -3.04 6.61 -7.96
CA THR A 118 -2.29 7.56 -7.13
C THR A 118 -1.98 8.89 -7.82
N ALA A 119 -2.60 9.16 -8.97
CA ALA A 119 -2.36 10.40 -9.71
C ALA A 119 -2.69 11.64 -8.87
N ALA A 120 -1.73 12.58 -8.78
CA ALA A 120 -1.89 13.82 -8.04
C ALA A 120 -3.01 14.68 -8.65
N THR A 121 -3.76 15.38 -7.80
CA THR A 121 -4.77 16.36 -8.22
C THR A 121 -4.27 17.76 -7.97
N CYS A 122 -4.73 18.73 -8.75
CA CYS A 122 -4.39 20.14 -8.59
C CYS A 122 -5.63 21.03 -8.76
N LYS A 123 -5.59 22.21 -8.15
CA LYS A 123 -6.63 23.22 -8.25
C LYS A 123 -6.32 24.17 -9.41
N VAL A 124 -7.23 24.28 -10.36
CA VAL A 124 -7.04 25.09 -11.59
C VAL A 124 -8.21 26.05 -11.77
N LEU A 125 -7.91 27.21 -12.30
CA LEU A 125 -8.91 28.18 -12.70
C LEU A 125 -9.24 27.99 -14.20
N ARG A 126 -10.46 27.52 -14.51
CA ARG A 126 -11.00 27.42 -15.87
C ARG A 126 -12.39 28.00 -15.93
N ASP A 127 -12.76 28.66 -17.02
CA ASP A 127 -14.05 29.31 -17.20
C ASP A 127 -14.42 30.27 -16.04
N GLY A 128 -13.42 30.89 -15.40
CA GLY A 128 -13.59 31.75 -14.24
C GLY A 128 -13.96 31.04 -12.95
N LYS A 129 -13.95 29.69 -12.93
CA LYS A 129 -14.26 28.86 -11.75
C LYS A 129 -13.06 28.03 -11.34
N GLN A 130 -12.90 27.89 -10.03
CA GLN A 130 -11.92 26.94 -9.48
C GLN A 130 -12.46 25.53 -9.60
N ILE A 131 -11.70 24.64 -10.26
CA ILE A 131 -11.99 23.21 -10.38
C ILE A 131 -10.79 22.39 -9.91
N SER A 132 -11.04 21.19 -9.42
CA SER A 132 -9.99 20.22 -9.13
C SER A 132 -9.92 19.21 -10.27
N LEU A 133 -8.70 18.96 -10.79
CA LEU A 133 -8.48 17.97 -11.85
C LEU A 133 -7.19 17.20 -11.60
N HIS A 134 -7.03 16.08 -12.28
CA HIS A 134 -5.78 15.33 -12.24
C HIS A 134 -4.66 16.13 -12.91
N SER A 135 -3.47 16.13 -12.30
CA SER A 135 -2.31 16.91 -12.79
C SER A 135 -1.90 16.54 -14.22
N ASP A 136 -2.22 15.34 -14.69
CA ASP A 136 -1.96 14.89 -16.06
C ASP A 136 -2.81 15.61 -17.13
N GLN A 137 -3.90 16.26 -16.71
CA GLN A 137 -4.80 17.03 -17.59
C GLN A 137 -4.41 18.53 -17.70
N LEU A 138 -3.30 18.92 -17.06
CA LEU A 138 -2.78 20.28 -17.16
C LEU A 138 -2.16 20.53 -18.53
N VAL A 139 -2.40 21.75 -19.04
CA VAL A 139 -1.86 22.21 -20.32
C VAL A 139 -1.17 23.57 -20.17
N PRO A 140 -0.22 23.93 -21.05
CA PRO A 140 0.32 25.27 -21.09
C PRO A 140 -0.78 26.32 -21.29
N GLY A 141 -0.77 27.35 -20.42
CA GLY A 141 -1.85 28.38 -20.36
C GLY A 141 -2.85 28.17 -19.24
N ASP A 142 -2.88 27.06 -18.55
CA ASP A 142 -3.68 26.88 -17.33
C ASP A 142 -3.17 27.76 -16.18
N ILE A 143 -4.06 28.22 -15.33
CA ILE A 143 -3.72 28.94 -14.09
C ILE A 143 -3.96 28.00 -12.90
N VAL A 144 -2.89 27.63 -12.23
CA VAL A 144 -2.90 26.76 -11.05
C VAL A 144 -2.89 27.60 -9.79
N LEU A 145 -3.70 27.20 -8.82
CA LEU A 145 -3.74 27.75 -7.45
C LEU A 145 -2.81 26.90 -6.58
N LEU A 146 -1.87 27.56 -5.90
CA LEU A 146 -0.87 26.93 -5.05
C LEU A 146 -1.07 27.36 -3.59
N GLU A 147 -1.13 26.43 -2.68
CA GLU A 147 -1.24 26.63 -1.24
C GLU A 147 -0.18 25.81 -0.49
N ALA A 148 0.13 26.18 0.74
CA ALA A 148 1.10 25.44 1.56
C ALA A 148 0.67 23.96 1.69
N GLY A 149 1.56 23.04 1.32
CA GLY A 149 1.33 21.60 1.27
C GLY A 149 1.07 21.04 -0.13
N ASP A 150 0.86 21.88 -1.13
CA ASP A 150 0.69 21.44 -2.52
C ASP A 150 2.04 21.12 -3.16
N ALA A 151 2.07 20.07 -3.98
CA ALA A 151 3.15 19.87 -4.94
C ALA A 151 2.91 20.72 -6.18
N VAL A 152 3.98 21.32 -6.72
CA VAL A 152 3.91 22.07 -7.98
C VAL A 152 3.76 21.07 -9.13
N PRO A 153 2.63 21.08 -9.86
CA PRO A 153 2.30 20.01 -10.79
C PRO A 153 2.97 20.12 -12.16
N ALA A 154 3.48 21.32 -12.51
CA ALA A 154 4.14 21.61 -13.78
C ALA A 154 4.96 22.90 -13.66
N ASP A 155 5.82 23.21 -14.65
CA ASP A 155 6.58 24.45 -14.62
C ASP A 155 5.67 25.65 -14.94
N GLY A 156 5.78 26.68 -14.11
CA GLY A 156 4.93 27.85 -14.25
C GLY A 156 5.59 29.17 -13.84
N ARG A 157 5.03 30.26 -14.36
CA ARG A 157 5.35 31.64 -14.02
C ARG A 157 4.36 32.13 -12.97
N LEU A 158 4.84 32.68 -11.87
CA LEU A 158 3.99 33.21 -10.81
C LEU A 158 3.28 34.49 -11.25
N LEU A 159 1.98 34.51 -11.08
CA LEU A 159 1.10 35.66 -11.31
C LEU A 159 0.78 36.41 -10.02
N GLU A 160 0.60 35.65 -8.91
CA GLU A 160 0.33 36.19 -7.58
C GLU A 160 1.19 35.44 -6.54
N SER A 161 1.69 36.16 -5.55
CA SER A 161 2.44 35.57 -4.42
C SER A 161 2.05 36.29 -3.12
N ALA A 162 1.44 35.56 -2.19
CA ALA A 162 1.14 36.02 -0.83
C ALA A 162 2.08 35.27 0.14
N SER A 163 3.29 35.80 0.33
CA SER A 163 4.34 35.19 1.16
C SER A 163 4.70 33.75 0.75
N LEU A 164 4.58 33.44 -0.55
CA LEU A 164 4.81 32.11 -1.09
C LEU A 164 6.28 31.69 -0.93
N LYS A 165 6.50 30.51 -0.35
CA LYS A 165 7.81 29.86 -0.28
C LYS A 165 7.73 28.46 -0.85
N ILE A 166 8.67 28.14 -1.73
CA ILE A 166 8.73 26.85 -2.42
C ILE A 166 10.08 26.20 -2.11
N GLU A 167 10.05 24.94 -1.72
CA GLU A 167 11.23 24.10 -1.57
C GLU A 167 11.54 23.45 -2.92
N GLU A 168 12.70 23.72 -3.45
CA GLU A 168 13.15 23.31 -4.79
C GLU A 168 14.36 22.36 -4.72
N ALA A 169 14.57 21.71 -3.59
CA ALA A 169 15.73 20.84 -3.33
C ALA A 169 15.94 19.75 -4.38
N ALA A 170 14.85 19.21 -4.94
CA ALA A 170 14.89 18.18 -5.97
C ALA A 170 15.58 18.64 -7.28
N LEU A 171 15.56 19.94 -7.55
CA LEU A 171 16.11 20.55 -8.77
C LEU A 171 17.40 21.32 -8.50
N THR A 172 17.48 22.01 -7.37
CA THR A 172 18.62 22.90 -7.04
C THR A 172 19.63 22.28 -6.10
N GLY A 173 19.24 21.21 -5.37
CA GLY A 173 20.04 20.62 -4.30
C GLY A 173 20.02 21.41 -2.97
N GLU A 174 19.36 22.58 -2.92
CA GLU A 174 19.27 23.42 -1.74
C GLU A 174 17.99 23.18 -0.97
N SER A 175 18.10 22.76 0.30
CA SER A 175 16.96 22.45 1.18
C SER A 175 16.29 23.68 1.79
N VAL A 176 16.82 24.90 1.59
CA VAL A 176 16.22 26.12 2.12
C VAL A 176 15.11 26.61 1.20
N PRO A 177 13.87 26.78 1.70
CA PRO A 177 12.77 27.26 0.89
C PRO A 177 13.01 28.65 0.29
N VAL A 178 12.76 28.79 -1.00
CA VAL A 178 12.97 30.04 -1.77
C VAL A 178 11.74 30.93 -1.65
N ASN A 179 11.94 32.18 -1.22
CA ASN A 179 10.88 33.20 -1.26
C ASN A 179 10.56 33.56 -2.70
N LYS A 180 9.30 33.46 -3.08
CA LYS A 180 8.84 33.69 -4.45
C LYS A 180 8.33 35.12 -4.66
N ILE A 181 8.67 35.70 -5.79
CA ILE A 181 8.29 37.05 -6.22
C ILE A 181 7.53 37.00 -7.55
N ILE A 182 6.90 38.12 -7.94
CA ILE A 182 6.13 38.23 -9.21
C ILE A 182 6.82 39.13 -10.24
N ASP A 183 7.83 39.89 -9.82
CA ASP A 183 8.50 40.84 -10.73
C ASP A 183 9.29 40.13 -11.84
N ALA A 184 9.39 40.70 -13.02
CA ALA A 184 10.23 40.24 -14.10
C ALA A 184 11.71 40.34 -13.70
N LEU A 185 12.49 39.30 -14.02
CA LEU A 185 13.92 39.28 -13.70
C LEU A 185 14.74 39.93 -14.84
N GLY A 186 15.69 40.79 -14.49
CA GLY A 186 16.59 41.43 -15.46
C GLY A 186 17.81 40.55 -15.75
N LEU A 187 18.17 40.37 -17.00
CA LEU A 187 19.45 39.78 -17.40
C LEU A 187 20.58 40.76 -17.17
N GLY A 188 21.67 40.36 -16.51
CA GLY A 188 22.91 41.14 -16.40
C GLY A 188 23.56 41.35 -17.76
N LYS A 189 24.41 42.38 -17.88
CA LYS A 189 25.01 42.82 -19.15
C LYS A 189 25.76 41.72 -19.94
N ASP A 190 26.24 40.66 -19.26
CA ASP A 190 26.98 39.53 -19.85
C ASP A 190 26.33 38.18 -19.61
N GLN A 191 25.07 38.15 -19.11
CA GLN A 191 24.35 36.93 -18.83
C GLN A 191 23.34 36.59 -19.93
N THR A 192 23.45 35.36 -20.48
CA THR A 192 22.52 34.84 -21.48
C THR A 192 21.36 34.11 -20.81
N GLU A 193 21.53 33.68 -19.56
CA GLU A 193 20.55 32.88 -18.78
C GLU A 193 20.73 33.10 -17.28
N ILE A 194 19.63 33.07 -16.52
CA ILE A 194 19.65 33.07 -15.06
C ILE A 194 19.67 31.61 -14.55
N PRO A 195 20.57 31.27 -13.61
CA PRO A 195 20.58 29.94 -13.00
C PRO A 195 19.21 29.56 -12.41
N LEU A 196 18.87 28.27 -12.41
CA LEU A 196 17.54 27.79 -12.03
C LEU A 196 17.12 28.23 -10.61
N GLY A 197 18.02 28.12 -9.62
CA GLY A 197 17.76 28.51 -8.23
C GLY A 197 17.54 30.02 -8.02
N ASP A 198 17.98 30.87 -8.97
CA ASP A 198 17.82 32.32 -8.89
C ASP A 198 16.54 32.82 -9.59
N ARG A 199 15.80 31.95 -10.28
CA ARG A 199 14.54 32.30 -10.97
C ARG A 199 13.38 32.36 -9.98
N LYS A 200 13.43 33.32 -9.06
CA LYS A 200 12.48 33.45 -7.93
C LYS A 200 11.03 33.72 -8.35
N ASN A 201 10.77 34.05 -9.59
CA ASN A 201 9.43 34.29 -10.13
C ASN A 201 8.84 33.09 -10.90
N MET A 202 9.54 31.96 -10.89
CA MET A 202 9.10 30.69 -11.48
C MET A 202 8.80 29.67 -10.38
N CYS A 203 7.98 28.67 -10.70
CA CYS A 203 7.79 27.45 -9.91
C CYS A 203 7.99 26.24 -10.84
N TYR A 204 8.47 25.15 -10.30
CA TYR A 204 8.92 24.00 -11.08
C TYR A 204 8.24 22.70 -10.64
N MET A 205 7.96 21.84 -11.61
CA MET A 205 7.40 20.50 -11.37
C MET A 205 8.24 19.72 -10.34
N GLY A 206 7.57 19.07 -9.39
CA GLY A 206 8.23 18.26 -8.36
C GLY A 206 8.75 19.05 -7.14
N SER A 207 8.60 20.38 -7.15
CA SER A 207 8.85 21.23 -5.98
C SER A 207 7.65 21.27 -5.06
N THR A 208 7.84 21.72 -3.81
CA THR A 208 6.81 21.72 -2.76
C THR A 208 6.56 23.12 -2.24
N VAL A 209 5.30 23.51 -2.12
CA VAL A 209 4.89 24.75 -1.45
C VAL A 209 4.91 24.53 0.06
N VAL A 210 5.84 25.17 0.76
CA VAL A 210 5.99 25.02 2.22
C VAL A 210 5.32 26.14 3.03
N TYR A 211 5.04 27.29 2.41
CA TYR A 211 4.41 28.42 3.10
C TYR A 211 3.71 29.36 2.12
N GLY A 212 2.61 29.98 2.57
CA GLY A 212 1.88 30.99 1.82
C GLY A 212 0.98 30.42 0.74
N ARG A 213 0.56 31.29 -0.20
CA ARG A 213 -0.28 30.94 -1.34
C ARG A 213 0.08 31.78 -2.57
N GLY A 214 -0.24 31.26 -3.76
CA GLY A 214 0.02 31.96 -5.01
C GLY A 214 -0.80 31.42 -6.17
N LYS A 215 -0.71 32.12 -7.31
CA LYS A 215 -1.21 31.65 -8.61
C LYS A 215 -0.06 31.55 -9.59
N ALA A 216 -0.01 30.46 -10.33
CA ALA A 216 1.00 30.22 -11.35
C ALA A 216 0.35 29.97 -12.71
N LEU A 217 0.85 30.62 -13.75
CA LEU A 217 0.51 30.33 -15.14
C LEU A 217 1.45 29.22 -15.64
N ILE A 218 0.89 28.09 -16.02
CA ILE A 218 1.64 26.93 -16.53
C ILE A 218 2.22 27.28 -17.89
N THR A 219 3.54 27.11 -18.01
CA THR A 219 4.30 27.42 -19.22
C THR A 219 4.79 26.18 -19.93
N ARG A 220 5.12 25.11 -19.17
CA ARG A 220 5.64 23.85 -19.69
C ARG A 220 5.04 22.68 -18.91
N THR A 221 4.81 21.57 -19.62
CA THR A 221 4.23 20.35 -19.06
C THR A 221 5.05 19.12 -19.47
N GLY A 222 4.94 18.05 -18.71
CA GLY A 222 5.55 16.74 -19.00
C GLY A 222 7.06 16.80 -19.23
N MET A 223 7.53 16.27 -20.35
CA MET A 223 8.95 16.20 -20.68
C MET A 223 9.61 17.54 -20.99
N ASP A 224 8.81 18.60 -21.25
CA ASP A 224 9.32 19.93 -21.49
C ASP A 224 9.63 20.70 -20.20
N THR A 225 9.24 20.20 -19.03
CA THR A 225 9.58 20.75 -17.71
C THR A 225 11.06 20.56 -17.38
N GLU A 226 11.59 21.33 -16.43
CA GLU A 226 12.98 21.14 -15.96
C GLU A 226 13.17 19.73 -15.36
N MET A 227 12.17 19.21 -14.62
CA MET A 227 12.17 17.84 -14.13
C MET A 227 12.11 16.82 -15.28
N GLY A 228 11.35 17.10 -16.34
CA GLY A 228 11.27 16.25 -17.53
C GLY A 228 12.59 16.10 -18.27
N LYS A 229 13.38 17.18 -18.35
CA LYS A 229 14.74 17.15 -18.93
C LYS A 229 15.69 16.25 -18.13
N ILE A 230 15.60 16.29 -16.79
CA ILE A 230 16.38 15.42 -15.88
C ILE A 230 15.92 13.98 -16.01
N ALA A 231 14.61 13.73 -16.01
CA ALA A 231 14.03 12.39 -16.14
C ALA A 231 14.43 11.73 -17.46
N GLY A 232 14.48 12.50 -18.56
CA GLY A 232 14.96 12.03 -19.87
C GLY A 232 16.43 11.56 -19.87
N ALA A 233 17.25 12.13 -19.00
CA ALA A 233 18.65 11.72 -18.81
C ALA A 233 18.80 10.49 -17.88
N LEU A 234 17.82 10.23 -17.02
CA LEU A 234 17.81 9.17 -15.99
C LEU A 234 16.92 7.96 -16.38
N ALA A 235 16.33 7.92 -17.56
CA ALA A 235 15.34 6.92 -17.99
C ALA A 235 15.80 5.45 -17.95
N ASN A 236 17.04 5.16 -17.54
CA ASN A 236 17.61 3.81 -17.42
C ASN A 236 17.80 3.34 -15.96
N THR A 237 17.12 3.94 -15.00
CA THR A 237 17.25 3.49 -13.59
C THR A 237 16.39 2.24 -13.39
N GLU A 238 17.02 1.11 -13.05
CA GLU A 238 16.35 -0.15 -12.73
C GLU A 238 15.37 0.04 -11.56
N GLN A 239 14.21 -0.62 -11.62
CA GLN A 239 13.24 -0.65 -10.52
C GLN A 239 13.87 -1.30 -9.28
N GLU A 240 13.66 -0.72 -8.11
CA GLU A 240 14.13 -1.29 -6.84
C GLU A 240 13.46 -2.64 -6.56
N GLN A 241 14.27 -3.69 -6.49
CA GLN A 241 13.81 -5.03 -6.09
C GLN A 241 13.46 -5.07 -4.60
N THR A 242 12.40 -5.81 -4.26
CA THR A 242 12.05 -6.07 -2.86
C THR A 242 13.11 -6.96 -2.19
N PRO A 243 13.27 -6.90 -0.84
CA PRO A 243 14.16 -7.82 -0.11
C PRO A 243 13.88 -9.28 -0.43
N LEU A 244 12.61 -9.66 -0.55
CA LEU A 244 12.18 -11.00 -0.93
C LEU A 244 12.66 -11.38 -2.33
N GLN A 245 12.50 -10.50 -3.33
CA GLN A 245 12.98 -10.74 -4.69
C GLN A 245 14.50 -10.95 -4.71
N ARG A 246 15.27 -10.14 -3.98
CA ARG A 246 16.74 -10.33 -3.85
C ARG A 246 17.11 -11.67 -3.22
N GLN A 247 16.36 -12.10 -2.18
CA GLN A 247 16.59 -13.42 -1.56
C GLN A 247 16.26 -14.56 -2.54
N LEU A 248 15.21 -14.42 -3.34
CA LEU A 248 14.82 -15.39 -4.37
C LEU A 248 15.87 -15.47 -5.49
N ASP A 249 16.40 -14.35 -5.95
CA ASP A 249 17.47 -14.32 -6.95
C ASP A 249 18.76 -15.01 -6.43
N GLN A 250 19.08 -14.81 -5.16
CA GLN A 250 20.19 -15.50 -4.51
C GLN A 250 19.93 -17.01 -4.43
N LEU A 251 18.72 -17.41 -4.05
CA LEU A 251 18.31 -18.81 -3.99
C LEU A 251 18.38 -19.47 -5.37
N SER A 252 17.83 -18.82 -6.41
CA SER A 252 17.88 -19.31 -7.78
C SER A 252 19.32 -19.54 -8.25
N ARG A 253 20.25 -18.63 -7.92
CA ARG A 253 21.68 -18.81 -8.22
C ARG A 253 22.31 -19.99 -7.48
N VAL A 254 21.93 -20.23 -6.23
CA VAL A 254 22.42 -21.38 -5.45
C VAL A 254 21.87 -22.68 -6.02
N LEU A 255 20.58 -22.73 -6.34
CA LEU A 255 19.95 -23.90 -6.96
C LEU A 255 20.54 -24.20 -8.33
N SER A 256 20.74 -23.20 -9.18
CA SER A 256 21.38 -23.39 -10.49
C SER A 256 22.78 -23.96 -10.38
N LYS A 257 23.56 -23.52 -9.39
CA LYS A 257 24.90 -24.11 -9.14
C LYS A 257 24.83 -25.57 -8.65
N LEU A 258 23.84 -25.87 -7.78
CA LEU A 258 23.60 -27.23 -7.29
C LEU A 258 23.24 -28.18 -8.45
N VAL A 259 22.27 -27.73 -9.28
CA VAL A 259 21.82 -28.48 -10.47
C VAL A 259 22.96 -28.70 -11.46
N LEU A 260 23.78 -27.67 -11.71
CA LEU A 260 24.97 -27.81 -12.56
C LEU A 260 25.95 -28.82 -11.98
N GLY A 261 26.15 -28.85 -10.66
CA GLY A 261 26.99 -29.86 -9.98
C GLY A 261 26.44 -31.27 -10.13
N ILE A 262 25.12 -31.47 -10.01
CA ILE A 262 24.45 -32.76 -10.23
C ILE A 262 24.56 -33.18 -11.69
N CYS A 263 24.37 -32.26 -12.64
CA CYS A 263 24.54 -32.49 -14.07
C CYS A 263 25.94 -33.00 -14.40
N LEU A 264 26.96 -32.34 -13.86
CA LEU A 264 28.33 -32.75 -14.04
C LEU A 264 28.61 -34.15 -13.43
N PHE A 265 28.04 -34.41 -12.25
CA PHE A 265 28.13 -35.69 -11.59
C PHE A 265 27.50 -36.82 -12.43
N ILE A 266 26.26 -36.63 -12.89
CA ILE A 266 25.53 -37.57 -13.75
C ILE A 266 26.31 -37.81 -15.04
N PHE A 267 26.81 -36.76 -15.70
CA PHE A 267 27.61 -36.89 -16.91
C PHE A 267 28.85 -37.75 -16.70
N VAL A 268 29.61 -37.47 -15.66
CA VAL A 268 30.85 -38.26 -15.34
C VAL A 268 30.48 -39.69 -14.95
N PHE A 269 29.42 -39.88 -14.17
CA PHE A 269 28.98 -41.21 -13.72
C PHE A 269 28.53 -42.07 -14.92
N ASP A 270 27.63 -41.54 -15.76
CA ASP A 270 27.11 -42.24 -16.95
C ASP A 270 28.25 -42.54 -17.94
N LEU A 271 29.22 -41.64 -18.10
CA LEU A 271 30.38 -41.85 -18.95
C LEU A 271 31.30 -42.99 -18.43
N ILE A 272 31.46 -43.10 -17.11
CA ILE A 272 32.22 -44.20 -16.47
C ILE A 272 31.46 -45.51 -16.64
N VAL A 273 30.14 -45.52 -16.43
CA VAL A 273 29.31 -46.74 -16.57
C VAL A 273 29.27 -47.24 -18.02
N ALA A 274 29.19 -46.31 -18.98
CA ALA A 274 29.21 -46.65 -20.41
C ALA A 274 30.53 -47.31 -20.86
N GLY A 275 31.61 -47.04 -20.17
CA GLY A 275 32.92 -47.65 -20.42
C GLY A 275 33.52 -47.37 -21.81
N SER A 276 32.89 -46.48 -22.60
CA SER A 276 33.32 -46.12 -23.94
C SER A 276 33.54 -44.61 -24.02
N PHE A 277 34.71 -44.16 -24.44
CA PHE A 277 35.10 -42.75 -24.57
C PHE A 277 35.07 -42.30 -26.05
N THR A 278 34.14 -42.82 -26.85
CA THR A 278 33.96 -42.38 -28.23
C THR A 278 33.23 -41.02 -28.24
N LEU A 279 33.42 -40.25 -29.30
CA LEU A 279 32.77 -38.94 -29.43
C LEU A 279 31.25 -39.07 -29.33
N ASP A 280 30.65 -40.08 -29.96
CA ASP A 280 29.21 -40.35 -29.91
C ASP A 280 28.75 -40.71 -28.50
N SER A 281 29.50 -41.49 -27.73
CA SER A 281 29.21 -41.82 -26.33
C SER A 281 29.28 -40.58 -25.43
N ILE A 282 30.28 -39.74 -25.63
CA ILE A 282 30.45 -38.48 -24.88
C ILE A 282 29.30 -37.55 -25.18
N LEU A 283 28.91 -37.36 -26.45
CA LEU A 283 27.80 -36.47 -26.86
C LEU A 283 26.46 -36.99 -26.36
N SER A 284 26.15 -38.27 -26.49
CA SER A 284 24.90 -38.86 -26.02
C SER A 284 24.78 -38.77 -24.48
N THR A 285 25.84 -39.09 -23.75
CA THR A 285 25.87 -38.97 -22.28
C THR A 285 25.76 -37.53 -21.83
N PHE A 286 26.41 -36.59 -22.51
CA PHE A 286 26.28 -35.16 -22.24
C PHE A 286 24.84 -34.67 -22.46
N MET A 287 24.22 -35.06 -23.58
CA MET A 287 22.84 -34.73 -23.89
C MET A 287 21.87 -35.24 -22.81
N VAL A 288 22.05 -36.49 -22.39
CA VAL A 288 21.26 -37.11 -21.33
C VAL A 288 21.43 -36.36 -20.01
N ALA A 289 22.66 -36.03 -19.62
CA ALA A 289 22.94 -35.33 -18.37
C ALA A 289 22.37 -33.92 -18.36
N VAL A 290 22.56 -33.16 -19.44
CA VAL A 290 22.02 -31.80 -19.58
C VAL A 290 20.50 -31.82 -19.60
N SER A 291 19.92 -32.76 -20.32
CA SER A 291 18.49 -32.94 -20.47
C SER A 291 17.80 -33.26 -19.13
N ARG A 292 18.39 -34.19 -18.35
CA ARG A 292 17.88 -34.59 -17.04
C ARG A 292 18.04 -33.52 -15.96
N ALA A 293 19.17 -32.81 -15.98
CA ALA A 293 19.41 -31.78 -14.96
C ALA A 293 18.79 -30.43 -15.27
N GLY A 294 18.62 -30.10 -16.54
CA GLY A 294 18.01 -28.86 -16.97
C GLY A 294 16.55 -28.70 -16.49
N ALA A 295 15.80 -29.80 -16.49
CA ALA A 295 14.41 -29.81 -16.06
C ALA A 295 14.19 -29.57 -14.55
N ALA A 296 15.26 -29.63 -13.76
CA ALA A 296 15.22 -29.50 -12.29
C ALA A 296 15.38 -28.06 -11.77
N ILE A 297 15.44 -27.05 -12.64
CA ILE A 297 15.53 -25.64 -12.24
C ILE A 297 14.12 -25.09 -12.01
N PRO A 298 13.80 -24.49 -10.85
CA PRO A 298 12.47 -23.94 -10.57
C PRO A 298 12.19 -22.74 -11.46
N GLU A 299 11.53 -22.99 -12.57
CA GLU A 299 11.03 -21.94 -13.44
C GLU A 299 9.85 -21.22 -12.81
N GLY A 300 9.71 -19.94 -13.06
CA GLY A 300 8.53 -19.17 -12.63
C GLY A 300 8.48 -18.78 -11.15
N LEU A 301 9.45 -19.15 -10.30
CA LEU A 301 9.43 -18.80 -8.87
C LEU A 301 9.33 -17.28 -8.64
N ALA A 302 10.17 -16.50 -9.31
CA ALA A 302 10.15 -15.04 -9.22
C ALA A 302 8.86 -14.47 -9.81
N THR A 303 8.37 -15.03 -10.90
CA THR A 303 7.13 -14.62 -11.58
C THR A 303 5.90 -14.88 -10.70
N VAL A 304 5.79 -16.05 -10.09
CA VAL A 304 4.70 -16.39 -9.16
C VAL A 304 4.67 -15.41 -7.99
N VAL A 305 5.82 -15.09 -7.39
CA VAL A 305 5.91 -14.12 -6.30
C VAL A 305 5.46 -12.73 -6.73
N THR A 306 5.87 -12.26 -7.90
CA THR A 306 5.47 -10.95 -8.45
C THR A 306 3.97 -10.89 -8.70
N VAL A 307 3.38 -11.94 -9.28
CA VAL A 307 1.93 -12.03 -9.51
C VAL A 307 1.16 -12.04 -8.18
N VAL A 308 1.63 -12.80 -7.18
CA VAL A 308 1.00 -12.85 -5.85
C VAL A 308 1.05 -11.49 -5.15
N LEU A 309 2.20 -10.80 -5.21
CA LEU A 309 2.33 -9.42 -4.71
C LEU A 309 1.36 -8.47 -5.40
N SER A 310 1.26 -8.52 -6.73
CA SER A 310 0.37 -7.64 -7.51
C SER A 310 -1.10 -7.85 -7.18
N ILE A 311 -1.53 -9.10 -7.02
CA ILE A 311 -2.90 -9.45 -6.58
C ILE A 311 -3.15 -8.93 -5.17
N GLY A 312 -2.16 -9.10 -4.27
CA GLY A 312 -2.24 -8.62 -2.90
C GLY A 312 -2.40 -7.11 -2.81
N VAL A 313 -1.58 -6.36 -3.55
CA VAL A 313 -1.66 -4.89 -3.61
C VAL A 313 -2.99 -4.41 -4.17
N THR A 314 -3.50 -5.09 -5.21
CA THR A 314 -4.85 -4.80 -5.75
C THR A 314 -5.93 -5.00 -4.68
N ASN A 315 -5.82 -6.02 -3.85
CA ASN A 315 -6.77 -6.27 -2.76
C ASN A 315 -6.64 -5.21 -1.63
N MET A 316 -5.42 -4.77 -1.30
CA MET A 316 -5.18 -3.67 -0.35
C MET A 316 -5.84 -2.37 -0.85
N SER A 317 -5.67 -2.04 -2.12
CA SER A 317 -6.28 -0.85 -2.72
C SER A 317 -7.81 -0.88 -2.67
N LYS A 318 -8.44 -2.04 -2.92
CA LYS A 318 -9.90 -2.22 -2.75
C LYS A 318 -10.38 -2.03 -1.31
N ARG A 319 -9.47 -2.10 -0.33
CA ARG A 319 -9.72 -1.86 1.09
C ARG A 319 -9.18 -0.51 1.56
N ASN A 320 -9.09 0.47 0.67
CA ASN A 320 -8.65 1.85 0.92
C ASN A 320 -7.16 2.01 1.30
N ALA A 321 -6.35 0.97 1.20
CA ALA A 321 -4.91 1.03 1.44
C ALA A 321 -4.17 1.01 0.09
N VAL A 322 -3.81 2.18 -0.42
CA VAL A 322 -3.14 2.33 -1.73
C VAL A 322 -1.63 2.27 -1.53
N ILE A 323 -1.02 1.19 -1.99
CA ILE A 323 0.42 0.96 -1.89
C ILE A 323 1.13 1.72 -3.03
N ARG A 324 2.14 2.49 -2.69
CA ARG A 324 2.98 3.24 -3.65
C ARG A 324 4.29 2.55 -3.96
N ARG A 325 4.82 1.77 -3.00
CA ARG A 325 6.06 0.99 -3.16
C ARG A 325 5.82 -0.47 -2.81
N LEU A 326 6.13 -1.38 -3.71
CA LEU A 326 5.92 -2.82 -3.49
C LEU A 326 6.71 -3.37 -2.28
N THR A 327 7.85 -2.76 -1.97
CA THR A 327 8.66 -3.11 -0.79
C THR A 327 7.90 -2.95 0.52
N ALA A 328 6.95 -2.01 0.58
CA ALA A 328 6.14 -1.75 1.77
C ALA A 328 5.22 -2.93 2.14
N VAL A 329 4.77 -3.73 1.16
CA VAL A 329 3.87 -4.87 1.41
C VAL A 329 4.50 -5.90 2.33
N GLU A 330 5.75 -6.23 2.08
CA GLU A 330 6.51 -7.17 2.93
C GLU A 330 6.75 -6.60 4.31
N THR A 331 7.14 -5.32 4.38
CA THR A 331 7.45 -4.61 5.62
C THR A 331 6.20 -4.43 6.49
N LEU A 332 5.03 -4.17 5.88
CA LEU A 332 3.73 -4.10 6.58
C LEU A 332 3.44 -5.36 7.38
N GLY A 333 3.67 -6.54 6.79
CA GLY A 333 3.49 -7.81 7.49
C GLY A 333 4.40 -8.02 8.71
N CYS A 334 5.50 -7.26 8.81
CA CYS A 334 6.47 -7.29 9.90
C CYS A 334 6.26 -6.17 10.94
N THR A 335 5.28 -5.29 10.75
CA THR A 335 5.05 -4.12 11.61
C THR A 335 4.90 -4.52 13.08
N GLN A 336 5.66 -3.83 13.94
CA GLN A 336 5.68 -4.03 15.39
C GLN A 336 5.17 -2.81 16.16
N VAL A 337 5.33 -1.60 15.58
CA VAL A 337 4.90 -0.35 16.18
C VAL A 337 4.17 0.48 15.12
N ILE A 338 3.01 1.03 15.47
CA ILE A 338 2.29 1.98 14.63
C ILE A 338 2.21 3.30 15.39
N CYS A 339 2.99 4.29 14.96
CA CYS A 339 2.94 5.65 15.43
C CYS A 339 1.87 6.40 14.63
N SER A 340 0.78 6.76 15.27
CA SER A 340 -0.35 7.42 14.62
C SER A 340 -0.51 8.86 15.10
N ASP A 341 -0.70 9.79 14.18
CA ASP A 341 -1.25 11.09 14.53
C ASP A 341 -2.68 10.90 15.05
N LYS A 342 -3.12 11.77 15.94
CA LYS A 342 -4.46 11.71 16.52
C LYS A 342 -5.51 12.20 15.54
N THR A 343 -5.31 13.44 15.05
CA THR A 343 -6.32 14.20 14.30
C THR A 343 -6.54 13.61 12.91
N GLY A 344 -7.78 13.37 12.54
CA GLY A 344 -8.13 12.83 11.22
C GLY A 344 -7.88 11.34 11.04
N THR A 345 -6.95 10.71 11.80
CA THR A 345 -6.61 9.29 11.72
C THR A 345 -7.32 8.47 12.80
N LEU A 346 -7.11 8.80 14.07
CA LEU A 346 -7.81 8.17 15.21
C LEU A 346 -9.17 8.80 15.47
N THR A 347 -9.33 10.06 15.10
CA THR A 347 -10.54 10.87 15.23
C THR A 347 -11.10 11.23 13.86
N GLN A 348 -12.33 11.76 13.83
CA GLN A 348 -13.06 12.05 12.59
C GLN A 348 -12.65 13.37 11.91
N ASN A 349 -11.75 14.15 12.52
CA ASN A 349 -11.43 15.54 12.12
C ASN A 349 -12.68 16.42 11.98
N LYS A 350 -13.67 16.18 12.84
CA LYS A 350 -14.96 16.87 12.81
C LYS A 350 -15.40 17.19 14.23
N MET A 351 -15.24 18.46 14.63
CA MET A 351 -15.74 18.90 15.92
C MET A 351 -17.24 18.63 16.04
N THR A 352 -17.66 18.08 17.18
CA THR A 352 -19.05 17.71 17.43
C THR A 352 -19.43 18.11 18.85
N VAL A 353 -20.57 18.77 19.04
CA VAL A 353 -21.13 19.03 20.37
C VAL A 353 -21.68 17.72 20.93
N VAL A 354 -21.09 17.25 22.04
CA VAL A 354 -21.45 15.98 22.68
C VAL A 354 -22.17 16.18 24.02
N GLN A 355 -22.04 17.37 24.61
CA GLN A 355 -22.66 17.72 25.88
C GLN A 355 -23.06 19.20 25.88
N HIS A 356 -24.17 19.55 26.55
CA HIS A 356 -24.52 20.92 26.79
C HIS A 356 -25.14 21.09 28.18
N LEU A 357 -25.08 22.31 28.68
CA LEU A 357 -25.77 22.78 29.91
C LEU A 357 -26.64 23.99 29.57
N GLY A 358 -27.87 24.03 30.05
CA GLY A 358 -28.85 25.08 29.77
C GLY A 358 -29.99 24.59 28.89
N GLU A 359 -30.95 25.50 28.60
CA GLU A 359 -32.09 25.18 27.74
C GLU A 359 -31.67 25.03 26.30
N THR A 360 -32.01 23.88 25.70
CA THR A 360 -31.49 23.49 24.37
C THR A 360 -31.84 24.49 23.28
N ALA A 361 -33.10 24.90 23.15
CA ALA A 361 -33.56 25.78 22.05
C ALA A 361 -32.94 27.19 22.08
N PRO A 362 -32.90 27.91 23.23
CA PRO A 362 -32.25 29.23 23.29
C PRO A 362 -30.74 29.13 23.09
N LEU A 363 -30.10 28.09 23.66
CA LEU A 363 -28.67 27.86 23.51
C LEU A 363 -28.30 27.54 22.05
N ALA A 364 -28.99 26.61 21.42
CA ALA A 364 -28.77 26.22 20.02
C ALA A 364 -28.99 27.41 19.06
N THR A 365 -30.05 28.21 19.30
CA THR A 365 -30.30 29.42 18.51
C THR A 365 -29.16 30.43 18.62
N ALA A 366 -28.68 30.70 19.84
CA ALA A 366 -27.55 31.62 20.04
C ALA A 366 -26.27 31.13 19.38
N MET A 367 -25.98 29.82 19.51
CA MET A 367 -24.80 29.21 18.93
C MET A 367 -24.80 29.16 17.40
N ALA A 368 -25.98 29.01 16.77
CA ALA A 368 -26.15 29.04 15.32
C ALA A 368 -26.12 30.45 14.73
N LEU A 369 -26.71 31.44 15.40
CA LEU A 369 -26.83 32.82 14.89
C LEU A 369 -25.56 33.64 15.18
N CYS A 370 -24.92 33.47 16.35
CA CYS A 370 -23.64 34.09 16.64
C CYS A 370 -22.50 33.23 16.04
N ASN A 371 -22.43 33.15 14.69
CA ASN A 371 -21.64 32.15 13.98
C ASN A 371 -21.42 32.55 12.52
N ASP A 372 -20.16 32.38 12.03
CA ASP A 372 -19.76 32.76 10.66
C ASP A 372 -19.73 31.58 9.68
N ALA A 373 -19.94 30.34 10.15
CA ALA A 373 -20.05 29.17 9.26
C ALA A 373 -21.26 29.31 8.32
N ILE A 374 -21.08 28.95 7.06
CA ILE A 374 -22.10 28.97 6.01
C ILE A 374 -22.71 27.59 5.79
N LEU A 375 -23.91 27.53 5.20
CA LEU A 375 -24.50 26.26 4.78
C LEU A 375 -24.20 26.03 3.30
N ASN A 376 -23.73 24.84 2.95
CA ASN A 376 -23.62 24.42 1.56
C ASN A 376 -24.99 24.00 0.97
N ASP A 377 -25.01 23.66 -0.32
CA ASP A 377 -26.22 23.24 -1.05
C ASP A 377 -26.87 21.97 -0.44
N ALA A 378 -26.12 21.15 0.26
CA ALA A 378 -26.61 19.97 0.98
C ALA A 378 -27.10 20.27 2.40
N GLY A 379 -27.07 21.53 2.83
CA GLY A 379 -27.50 21.99 4.16
C GLY A 379 -26.49 21.67 5.27
N GLN A 380 -25.27 21.31 4.95
CA GLN A 380 -24.18 21.06 5.91
C GLN A 380 -23.42 22.35 6.19
N ALA A 381 -22.96 22.51 7.44
CA ALA A 381 -22.18 23.67 7.83
C ALA A 381 -20.73 23.56 7.34
N GLU A 382 -20.27 24.60 6.66
CA GLU A 382 -18.89 24.80 6.22
C GLU A 382 -18.29 26.05 6.86
N GLY A 383 -17.04 25.94 7.31
CA GLY A 383 -16.32 27.01 7.97
C GLY A 383 -15.33 26.49 9.00
N GLU A 384 -14.95 27.33 9.96
CA GLU A 384 -14.08 26.92 11.06
C GLU A 384 -14.73 25.76 11.84
N PRO A 385 -14.00 24.68 12.14
CA PRO A 385 -14.57 23.43 12.69
C PRO A 385 -15.43 23.62 13.94
N THR A 386 -15.04 24.52 14.85
CA THR A 386 -15.79 24.83 16.06
C THR A 386 -17.13 25.47 15.73
N GLU A 387 -17.13 26.39 14.76
CA GLU A 387 -18.35 27.08 14.34
C GLU A 387 -19.30 26.16 13.58
N ALA A 388 -18.77 25.34 12.68
CA ALA A 388 -19.54 24.33 11.99
C ALA A 388 -20.18 23.32 12.96
N ALA A 389 -19.49 22.94 14.03
CA ALA A 389 -20.03 22.05 15.08
C ALA A 389 -21.28 22.66 15.77
N LEU A 390 -21.24 23.95 16.04
CA LEU A 390 -22.34 24.64 16.69
C LEU A 390 -23.59 24.78 15.80
N VAL A 391 -23.39 25.03 14.50
CA VAL A 391 -24.46 25.06 13.49
C VAL A 391 -25.07 23.67 13.31
N ASN A 392 -24.23 22.63 13.24
CA ASN A 392 -24.70 21.25 13.14
C ASN A 392 -25.47 20.80 14.40
N PHE A 393 -25.04 21.25 15.58
CA PHE A 393 -25.77 21.03 16.84
C PHE A 393 -27.19 21.62 16.78
N ALA A 394 -27.32 22.87 16.34
CA ALA A 394 -28.62 23.50 16.20
C ALA A 394 -29.51 22.78 15.17
N ALA A 395 -28.94 22.37 14.03
CA ALA A 395 -29.69 21.63 13.01
C ALA A 395 -30.18 20.27 13.54
N LYS A 396 -29.36 19.55 14.35
CA LYS A 396 -29.75 18.29 15.01
C LYS A 396 -30.92 18.48 15.97
N GLU A 397 -30.99 19.62 16.66
CA GLU A 397 -32.10 19.99 17.57
C GLU A 397 -33.34 20.55 16.83
N GLY A 398 -33.36 20.44 15.50
CA GLY A 398 -34.50 20.93 14.68
C GLY A 398 -34.51 22.44 14.43
N LEU A 399 -33.39 23.12 14.66
CA LEU A 399 -33.21 24.58 14.53
C LEU A 399 -32.17 24.93 13.45
N PRO A 400 -32.43 24.65 12.15
CA PRO A 400 -31.45 24.88 11.11
C PRO A 400 -31.14 26.36 10.93
N LYS A 401 -29.86 26.73 10.84
CA LYS A 401 -29.37 28.12 10.76
C LYS A 401 -30.05 28.94 9.68
N GLY A 402 -30.37 28.37 8.52
CA GLY A 402 -31.03 29.07 7.42
C GLY A 402 -32.42 29.61 7.82
N GLN A 403 -33.21 28.80 8.55
CA GLN A 403 -34.52 29.22 9.06
C GLN A 403 -34.39 30.25 10.18
N LEU A 404 -33.43 30.05 11.09
CA LEU A 404 -33.17 31.01 12.17
C LEU A 404 -32.69 32.34 11.63
N ALA A 405 -31.80 32.37 10.66
CA ALA A 405 -31.31 33.60 10.03
C ALA A 405 -32.39 34.35 9.22
N ALA A 406 -33.32 33.61 8.60
CA ALA A 406 -34.47 34.22 7.93
C ALA A 406 -35.45 34.85 8.93
N ALA A 407 -35.65 34.21 10.10
CA ALA A 407 -36.52 34.72 11.16
C ALA A 407 -35.86 35.86 11.96
N GLN A 408 -34.57 35.85 12.13
CA GLN A 408 -33.76 36.80 12.89
C GLN A 408 -32.53 37.23 12.08
N PRO A 409 -32.68 38.08 11.05
CA PRO A 409 -31.57 38.56 10.24
C PRO A 409 -30.52 39.30 11.07
N ARG A 410 -29.24 39.04 10.79
CA ARG A 410 -28.10 39.73 11.40
C ARG A 410 -28.01 41.15 10.86
N VAL A 411 -27.91 42.13 11.74
CA VAL A 411 -27.88 43.55 11.39
C VAL A 411 -26.61 44.28 11.83
N ASP A 412 -25.85 43.70 12.78
CA ASP A 412 -24.58 44.27 13.23
C ASP A 412 -23.74 43.20 14.00
N GLU A 413 -22.46 43.48 14.27
CA GLU A 413 -21.60 42.59 15.00
C GLU A 413 -20.41 43.27 15.68
N ALA A 414 -19.89 42.61 16.71
CA ALA A 414 -18.51 42.72 17.21
C ALA A 414 -17.78 41.41 16.91
N PRO A 415 -16.87 41.41 15.94
CA PRO A 415 -16.18 40.16 15.50
C PRO A 415 -15.39 39.51 16.62
N PHE A 416 -15.03 38.24 16.43
CA PHE A 416 -14.18 37.54 17.37
C PHE A 416 -12.81 38.21 17.55
N ASP A 417 -12.41 38.33 18.80
CA ASP A 417 -11.09 38.84 19.16
C ASP A 417 -10.46 37.95 20.22
N SER A 418 -9.22 37.54 19.98
CA SER A 418 -8.49 36.63 20.84
C SER A 418 -8.15 37.18 22.23
N SER A 419 -8.06 38.50 22.37
CA SER A 419 -7.81 39.16 23.66
C SER A 419 -9.07 39.15 24.56
N ARG A 420 -10.22 39.27 23.95
CA ARG A 420 -11.54 39.22 24.62
C ARG A 420 -12.08 37.79 24.71
N LYS A 421 -11.61 36.88 23.85
CA LYS A 421 -12.03 35.48 23.71
C LYS A 421 -13.55 35.30 23.47
N MET A 422 -14.18 36.22 22.77
CA MET A 422 -15.62 36.20 22.46
C MET A 422 -15.96 36.99 21.21
N MET A 423 -17.15 36.77 20.72
CA MET A 423 -17.80 37.57 19.65
C MET A 423 -19.28 37.83 20.01
N SER A 424 -19.85 38.89 19.40
CA SER A 424 -21.27 39.26 19.56
C SER A 424 -21.88 39.57 18.22
N THR A 425 -23.10 39.11 17.99
CA THR A 425 -23.92 39.46 16.81
C THR A 425 -25.27 40.01 17.22
N ILE A 426 -25.79 40.95 16.45
CA ILE A 426 -27.07 41.61 16.70
C ILE A 426 -28.03 41.20 15.60
N HIS A 427 -29.22 40.79 15.98
CA HIS A 427 -30.25 40.26 15.11
C HIS A 427 -31.59 40.99 15.33
N THR A 428 -32.43 41.06 14.30
CA THR A 428 -33.81 41.55 14.45
C THR A 428 -34.67 40.47 15.11
N ALA A 429 -35.56 40.87 16.03
CA ALA A 429 -36.50 39.99 16.71
C ALA A 429 -37.89 40.65 16.71
N GLY A 430 -38.59 40.58 15.58
CA GLY A 430 -39.85 41.33 15.34
C GLY A 430 -39.59 42.83 15.29
N SER A 431 -40.16 43.60 16.25
CA SER A 431 -39.96 45.06 16.39
C SER A 431 -38.79 45.43 17.31
N ALA A 432 -38.13 44.46 17.95
CA ALA A 432 -37.00 44.61 18.85
C ALA A 432 -35.75 44.00 18.27
N PHE A 433 -34.65 44.03 19.02
CA PHE A 433 -33.37 43.41 18.62
C PHE A 433 -32.87 42.48 19.73
N VAL A 434 -32.18 41.42 19.33
CA VAL A 434 -31.52 40.51 20.23
C VAL A 434 -30.02 40.41 19.88
N GLN A 435 -29.20 40.53 20.86
CA GLN A 435 -27.79 40.29 20.77
C GLN A 435 -27.50 38.88 21.28
N TYR A 436 -26.73 38.11 20.53
CA TYR A 436 -26.10 36.85 20.98
C TYR A 436 -24.58 37.03 21.11
N THR A 437 -24.05 36.52 22.21
CA THR A 437 -22.63 36.58 22.50
C THR A 437 -22.14 35.18 22.81
N LYS A 438 -21.09 34.67 22.12
CA LYS A 438 -20.44 33.41 22.41
C LYS A 438 -18.97 33.61 22.73
N GLY A 439 -18.40 32.76 23.56
CA GLY A 439 -16.98 32.84 23.90
C GLY A 439 -16.58 31.94 25.03
N ALA A 440 -15.36 32.20 25.58
CA ALA A 440 -14.82 31.45 26.70
C ALA A 440 -15.71 31.56 27.94
N PRO A 441 -16.08 30.48 28.61
CA PRO A 441 -17.00 30.44 29.72
C PRO A 441 -16.65 31.42 30.86
N ASP A 442 -15.38 31.48 31.22
CA ASP A 442 -14.85 32.37 32.26
C ASP A 442 -15.02 33.84 31.93
N GLU A 443 -14.86 34.22 30.67
CA GLU A 443 -15.02 35.59 30.19
C GLU A 443 -16.48 35.99 30.02
N ILE A 444 -17.33 35.10 29.49
CA ILE A 444 -18.77 35.34 29.36
C ILE A 444 -19.41 35.49 30.75
N LEU A 445 -19.10 34.61 31.70
CA LEU A 445 -19.67 34.64 33.05
C LEU A 445 -19.34 35.91 33.81
N LYS A 446 -18.16 36.52 33.62
CA LYS A 446 -17.82 37.83 34.24
C LYS A 446 -18.77 38.94 33.81
N ARG A 447 -19.35 38.85 32.61
CA ARG A 447 -20.20 39.83 31.97
C ARG A 447 -21.72 39.56 32.13
N CYS A 448 -22.07 38.39 32.71
CA CYS A 448 -23.44 37.98 32.96
C CYS A 448 -23.95 38.49 34.30
N THR A 449 -25.09 39.24 34.26
CA THR A 449 -25.83 39.68 35.45
C THR A 449 -27.06 38.81 35.70
N SER A 450 -27.47 38.01 34.76
CA SER A 450 -28.62 37.11 34.86
C SER A 450 -28.38 35.79 34.11
N TYR A 451 -29.24 34.82 34.31
CA TYR A 451 -29.24 33.54 33.59
C TYR A 451 -30.68 33.10 33.24
N LEU A 452 -30.81 32.30 32.21
CA LEU A 452 -32.09 31.72 31.76
C LEU A 452 -32.29 30.33 32.41
N GLU A 453 -33.43 30.13 33.09
CA GLU A 453 -33.82 28.84 33.65
C GLU A 453 -35.34 28.68 33.64
N ASN A 454 -35.85 27.60 33.04
CA ASN A 454 -37.27 27.30 32.85
C ASN A 454 -38.04 28.44 32.16
N GLY A 455 -37.42 29.02 31.12
CA GLY A 455 -37.99 30.15 30.36
C GLY A 455 -38.02 31.48 31.10
N LYS A 456 -37.45 31.57 32.30
CA LYS A 456 -37.40 32.79 33.12
C LYS A 456 -35.97 33.31 33.26
N VAL A 457 -35.84 34.62 33.15
CA VAL A 457 -34.57 35.30 33.45
C VAL A 457 -34.48 35.56 34.95
N LEU A 458 -33.47 35.00 35.56
CA LEU A 458 -33.17 35.06 37.00
C LEU A 458 -31.85 35.82 37.24
N PRO A 459 -31.69 36.54 38.37
CA PRO A 459 -30.46 37.24 38.68
C PRO A 459 -29.30 36.23 38.94
N MET A 460 -28.12 36.52 38.40
CA MET A 460 -26.91 35.72 38.62
C MET A 460 -26.46 35.80 40.07
N THR A 461 -26.43 34.65 40.75
CA THR A 461 -25.89 34.53 42.11
C THR A 461 -24.51 33.91 42.12
N ASP A 462 -23.74 34.15 43.17
CA ASP A 462 -22.39 33.53 43.33
C ASP A 462 -22.47 32.00 43.37
N ALA A 463 -23.53 31.45 43.98
CA ALA A 463 -23.80 30.04 44.01
C ALA A 463 -24.02 29.45 42.57
N LYS A 464 -24.87 30.13 41.76
CA LYS A 464 -25.09 29.69 40.36
C LYS A 464 -23.87 29.85 39.48
N ARG A 465 -23.11 30.93 39.69
CA ARG A 465 -21.81 31.13 39.01
C ARG A 465 -20.83 30.00 39.34
N ALA A 466 -20.72 29.61 40.60
CA ALA A 466 -19.86 28.52 41.04
C ALA A 466 -20.35 27.15 40.45
N GLU A 467 -21.68 26.92 40.38
CA GLU A 467 -22.23 25.72 39.73
C GLU A 467 -21.86 25.66 38.25
N ILE A 468 -21.98 26.74 37.47
CA ILE A 468 -21.66 26.81 36.05
C ILE A 468 -20.14 26.62 35.84
N LEU A 469 -19.30 27.25 36.68
CA LEU A 469 -17.84 27.07 36.61
C LEU A 469 -17.44 25.63 36.93
N LYS A 470 -18.13 24.97 37.87
CA LYS A 470 -17.91 23.56 38.14
C LYS A 470 -18.28 22.71 36.92
N ALA A 471 -19.43 22.92 36.32
CA ALA A 471 -19.84 22.21 35.11
C ALA A 471 -18.88 22.43 33.94
N ASN A 472 -18.37 23.67 33.78
CA ASN A 472 -17.32 23.97 32.80
C ASN A 472 -16.04 23.14 33.09
N LYS A 473 -15.64 23.05 34.34
CA LYS A 473 -14.48 22.25 34.75
C LYS A 473 -14.73 20.77 34.51
N ASP A 474 -15.90 20.26 34.89
CA ASP A 474 -16.25 18.84 34.70
C ASP A 474 -16.26 18.46 33.20
N MET A 475 -16.69 19.35 32.30
CA MET A 475 -16.59 19.19 30.86
C MET A 475 -15.13 19.26 30.37
N ALA A 476 -14.34 20.21 30.88
CA ALA A 476 -12.92 20.35 30.51
C ALA A 476 -12.09 19.16 31.00
N ASP A 477 -12.41 18.60 32.16
CA ASP A 477 -11.77 17.38 32.71
C ASP A 477 -12.06 16.13 31.83
N GLN A 478 -13.15 16.15 31.02
CA GLN A 478 -13.47 15.19 29.97
C GLN A 478 -12.84 15.53 28.62
N ALA A 479 -11.88 16.45 28.59
CA ALA A 479 -11.21 16.94 27.38
C ALA A 479 -12.14 17.62 26.36
N LEU A 480 -13.31 18.12 26.77
CA LEU A 480 -14.20 18.87 25.90
C LEU A 480 -13.73 20.32 25.74
N ARG A 481 -13.80 20.82 24.54
CA ARG A 481 -13.70 22.26 24.26
C ARG A 481 -15.03 22.93 24.62
N VAL A 482 -15.03 23.79 25.63
CA VAL A 482 -16.25 24.39 26.15
C VAL A 482 -16.41 25.83 25.64
N LEU A 483 -17.58 26.15 25.12
CA LEU A 483 -18.01 27.52 24.81
C LEU A 483 -19.29 27.85 25.55
N ALA A 484 -19.38 29.10 26.00
CA ALA A 484 -20.60 29.67 26.59
C ALA A 484 -21.37 30.53 25.59
N ALA A 485 -22.70 30.56 25.71
CA ALA A 485 -23.52 31.53 25.05
C ALA A 485 -24.32 32.37 26.04
N ALA A 486 -24.52 33.63 25.72
CA ALA A 486 -25.35 34.57 26.41
C ALA A 486 -26.16 35.43 25.44
N LYS A 487 -27.21 36.07 25.91
CA LYS A 487 -28.01 37.03 25.12
C LYS A 487 -28.19 38.33 25.86
N ARG A 488 -28.56 39.37 25.10
CA ARG A 488 -29.08 40.64 25.62
C ARG A 488 -30.17 41.11 24.70
N ASP A 489 -31.34 41.45 25.30
CA ASP A 489 -32.47 41.95 24.54
C ASP A 489 -32.41 43.50 24.49
N TRP A 490 -32.72 44.09 23.33
CA TRP A 490 -32.67 45.52 23.08
C TRP A 490 -34.01 45.99 22.49
N ALA A 491 -34.56 47.08 23.05
CA ALA A 491 -35.78 47.67 22.51
C ALA A 491 -35.56 48.34 21.13
N GLU A 492 -34.38 48.95 20.94
CA GLU A 492 -33.94 49.60 19.71
C GLU A 492 -32.57 49.08 19.32
N LYS A 493 -32.18 49.25 18.05
CA LYS A 493 -30.84 48.85 17.59
C LYS A 493 -29.77 49.56 18.46
N PRO A 494 -28.77 48.84 19.02
CA PRO A 494 -27.69 49.44 19.78
C PRO A 494 -27.05 50.61 19.01
N ALA A 495 -26.82 51.72 19.69
CA ALA A 495 -26.29 52.94 19.09
C ALA A 495 -24.80 52.81 18.71
N LYS A 496 -24.12 51.82 19.30
CA LYS A 496 -22.72 51.51 19.05
C LYS A 496 -22.51 49.99 18.99
N ASN A 497 -21.64 49.55 18.09
CA ASN A 497 -21.21 48.15 18.00
C ASN A 497 -19.85 47.88 18.69
N GLU A 498 -19.38 48.85 19.52
CA GLU A 498 -18.14 48.68 20.28
C GLU A 498 -18.28 47.55 21.30
N PRO A 499 -17.32 46.59 21.35
CA PRO A 499 -17.38 45.46 22.28
C PRO A 499 -17.62 45.88 23.74
N ALA A 500 -16.96 46.94 24.20
CA ALA A 500 -17.10 47.43 25.58
C ALA A 500 -18.55 47.87 25.93
N PHE A 501 -19.34 48.21 24.94
CA PHE A 501 -20.77 48.60 25.11
C PHE A 501 -21.68 47.38 25.00
N LEU A 502 -21.45 46.51 24.06
CA LEU A 502 -22.28 45.31 23.79
C LEU A 502 -22.07 44.19 24.83
N GLU A 503 -20.85 43.95 25.25
CA GLU A 503 -20.51 42.79 26.05
C GLU A 503 -20.62 43.05 27.56
N GLN A 504 -21.75 43.59 28.00
CA GLN A 504 -22.11 43.87 29.39
C GLN A 504 -23.56 43.52 29.64
N ASP A 505 -23.94 43.27 30.89
CA ASP A 505 -25.29 42.94 31.33
C ASP A 505 -25.94 41.80 30.57
N LEU A 506 -25.17 40.76 30.32
CA LEU A 506 -25.61 39.62 29.56
C LEU A 506 -26.44 38.63 30.40
N CYS A 507 -27.37 37.95 29.74
CA CYS A 507 -28.12 36.82 30.28
C CYS A 507 -27.49 35.52 29.81
N PHE A 508 -26.92 34.73 30.71
CA PHE A 508 -26.30 33.44 30.41
C PHE A 508 -27.33 32.43 29.93
N LEU A 509 -27.08 31.76 28.79
CA LEU A 509 -27.96 30.75 28.17
C LEU A 509 -27.50 29.33 28.41
N GLY A 510 -26.16 29.09 28.41
CA GLY A 510 -25.67 27.76 28.61
C GLY A 510 -24.22 27.58 28.16
N LEU A 511 -23.77 26.32 28.27
CA LEU A 511 -22.49 25.85 27.82
C LEU A 511 -22.69 24.79 26.74
N THR A 512 -21.79 24.73 25.77
CA THR A 512 -21.61 23.60 24.84
C THR A 512 -20.22 23.01 24.99
N GLY A 513 -20.15 21.72 25.24
CA GLY A 513 -18.90 20.92 25.25
C GLY A 513 -18.77 20.13 23.97
N MET A 514 -17.66 20.31 23.25
CA MET A 514 -17.43 19.68 21.96
C MET A 514 -16.06 19.00 21.91
N ILE A 515 -15.99 17.96 21.12
CA ILE A 515 -14.75 17.18 20.90
C ILE A 515 -14.71 16.73 19.44
N ASP A 516 -13.54 16.43 18.94
CA ASP A 516 -13.37 15.63 17.73
C ASP A 516 -13.50 14.15 18.12
N PRO A 517 -14.62 13.47 17.81
CA PRO A 517 -14.89 12.15 18.32
C PRO A 517 -13.97 11.10 17.69
N VAL A 518 -13.65 10.08 18.46
CA VAL A 518 -12.96 8.90 18.01
C VAL A 518 -13.78 8.20 16.92
N ARG A 519 -13.10 7.68 15.89
CA ARG A 519 -13.77 6.84 14.87
C ARG A 519 -14.21 5.52 15.50
N PRO A 520 -15.45 5.03 15.27
CA PRO A 520 -15.96 3.80 15.89
C PRO A 520 -15.09 2.56 15.61
N GLU A 521 -14.46 2.50 14.44
CA GLU A 521 -13.64 1.37 13.96
C GLU A 521 -12.27 1.29 14.66
N VAL A 522 -11.79 2.41 15.22
CA VAL A 522 -10.44 2.48 15.78
C VAL A 522 -10.30 1.65 17.05
N LYS A 523 -11.27 1.66 17.94
CA LYS A 523 -11.18 0.91 19.19
C LYS A 523 -11.05 -0.60 18.99
N PRO A 524 -11.87 -1.25 18.14
CA PRO A 524 -11.66 -2.66 17.76
C PRO A 524 -10.28 -2.90 17.12
N ALA A 525 -9.83 -2.00 16.23
CA ALA A 525 -8.54 -2.10 15.55
C ALA A 525 -7.35 -2.02 16.54
N ILE A 526 -7.43 -1.20 17.59
CA ILE A 526 -6.41 -1.14 18.65
C ILE A 526 -6.34 -2.47 19.45
N VAL A 527 -7.49 -3.09 19.72
CA VAL A 527 -7.53 -4.40 20.37
C VAL A 527 -6.86 -5.46 19.48
N GLU A 528 -7.20 -5.47 18.20
CA GLU A 528 -6.61 -6.37 17.21
C GLU A 528 -5.09 -6.17 17.06
N CYS A 529 -4.59 -4.92 17.05
CA CYS A 529 -3.16 -4.62 17.09
C CYS A 529 -2.47 -5.30 18.25
N ARG A 530 -3.04 -5.22 19.46
CA ARG A 530 -2.45 -5.83 20.66
C ARG A 530 -2.44 -7.35 20.61
N GLU A 531 -3.51 -7.96 20.13
CA GLU A 531 -3.57 -9.41 19.92
C GLU A 531 -2.54 -9.86 18.89
N ALA A 532 -2.31 -9.03 17.87
CA ALA A 532 -1.32 -9.25 16.84
C ALA A 532 0.13 -8.96 17.25
N GLY A 533 0.36 -8.55 18.53
CA GLY A 533 1.67 -8.19 19.06
C GLY A 533 2.21 -6.86 18.51
N ILE A 534 1.34 -5.97 18.02
CA ILE A 534 1.66 -4.64 17.48
C ILE A 534 1.36 -3.60 18.56
N ARG A 535 2.28 -2.67 18.75
CA ARG A 535 2.13 -1.58 19.72
C ARG A 535 1.61 -0.32 19.04
N PRO A 536 0.37 0.10 19.30
CA PRO A 536 -0.10 1.41 18.90
C PRO A 536 0.47 2.50 19.80
N VAL A 537 0.90 3.61 19.18
CA VAL A 537 1.46 4.79 19.82
C VAL A 537 0.76 6.02 19.26
N MET A 538 0.24 6.89 20.13
CA MET A 538 -0.38 8.15 19.73
C MET A 538 0.63 9.29 19.81
N ILE A 539 0.72 10.06 18.74
CA ILE A 539 1.58 11.25 18.65
C ILE A 539 0.70 12.43 18.24
N THR A 540 0.71 13.53 19.02
CA THR A 540 -0.19 14.66 18.75
C THR A 540 0.39 16.00 19.19
N GLY A 541 0.00 17.07 18.51
CA GLY A 541 0.23 18.45 18.93
C GLY A 541 -0.70 18.91 20.08
N ASP A 542 -1.73 18.13 20.42
CA ASP A 542 -2.73 18.48 21.45
C ASP A 542 -2.17 18.52 22.87
N HIS A 543 -2.98 19.08 23.76
CA HIS A 543 -2.69 19.09 25.18
C HIS A 543 -2.64 17.67 25.76
N LYS A 544 -1.75 17.46 26.76
CA LYS A 544 -1.51 16.14 27.38
C LYS A 544 -2.79 15.51 27.94
N ASP A 545 -3.64 16.28 28.59
CA ASP A 545 -4.86 15.77 29.21
C ASP A 545 -5.87 15.28 28.18
N THR A 546 -6.05 16.01 27.07
CA THR A 546 -6.89 15.59 25.92
C THR A 546 -6.36 14.29 25.30
N ALA A 547 -5.05 14.23 25.07
CA ALA A 547 -4.42 13.04 24.49
C ALA A 547 -4.55 11.81 25.42
N VAL A 548 -4.37 12.01 26.73
CA VAL A 548 -4.54 10.94 27.74
C VAL A 548 -5.98 10.44 27.80
N ALA A 549 -6.98 11.33 27.76
CA ALA A 549 -8.39 10.95 27.81
C ALA A 549 -8.75 10.06 26.59
N ILE A 550 -8.41 10.50 25.38
CA ILE A 550 -8.66 9.75 24.15
C ILE A 550 -7.89 8.42 24.12
N ALA A 551 -6.62 8.44 24.52
CA ALA A 551 -5.79 7.24 24.52
C ALA A 551 -6.26 6.18 25.55
N LYS A 552 -6.83 6.60 26.68
CA LYS A 552 -7.49 5.70 27.64
C LYS A 552 -8.79 5.11 27.09
N GLU A 553 -9.60 5.93 26.43
CA GLU A 553 -10.84 5.48 25.77
C GLU A 553 -10.56 4.42 24.72
N LEU A 554 -9.52 4.64 23.89
CA LEU A 554 -9.06 3.70 22.88
C LEU A 554 -8.33 2.49 23.47
N GLY A 555 -7.90 2.57 24.73
CA GLY A 555 -7.11 1.54 25.37
C GLY A 555 -5.62 1.55 24.93
N ILE A 556 -5.09 2.60 24.33
CA ILE A 556 -3.67 2.74 24.00
C ILE A 556 -2.79 2.81 25.26
N ILE A 557 -3.29 3.47 26.31
CA ILE A 557 -2.68 3.51 27.65
C ILE A 557 -3.68 3.15 28.72
N THR A 558 -3.19 2.72 29.86
CA THR A 558 -4.01 2.45 31.05
C THR A 558 -3.87 3.56 32.11
N ASP A 559 -2.70 4.19 32.17
CA ASP A 559 -2.38 5.20 33.16
C ASP A 559 -1.75 6.47 32.52
N ALA A 560 -2.02 7.63 33.13
CA ALA A 560 -1.49 8.91 32.63
C ALA A 560 0.04 9.02 32.68
N SER A 561 0.73 8.21 33.50
CA SER A 561 2.18 8.14 33.54
C SER A 561 2.81 7.56 32.26
N GLN A 562 2.01 6.92 31.43
CA GLN A 562 2.42 6.42 30.10
C GLN A 562 2.36 7.51 29.01
N ALA A 563 2.10 8.75 29.39
CA ALA A 563 2.07 9.90 28.48
C ALA A 563 3.20 10.89 28.83
N ILE A 564 3.86 11.41 27.79
CA ILE A 564 4.94 12.39 27.92
C ILE A 564 4.68 13.58 26.98
N THR A 565 5.14 14.79 27.36
CA THR A 565 5.10 15.97 26.46
C THR A 565 6.41 16.12 25.69
N GLY A 566 6.38 16.87 24.56
CA GLY A 566 7.57 17.21 23.80
C GLY A 566 8.67 17.85 24.68
N ALA A 567 8.32 18.82 25.52
CA ALA A 567 9.26 19.50 26.44
C ALA A 567 9.84 18.56 27.51
N GLU A 568 9.11 17.52 27.91
CA GLU A 568 9.64 16.46 28.80
C GLU A 568 10.56 15.52 28.03
N LEU A 569 10.22 15.22 26.76
CA LEU A 569 11.01 14.37 25.88
C LEU A 569 12.37 15.01 25.53
N ASP A 570 12.44 16.34 25.39
CA ASP A 570 13.70 17.08 25.16
C ASP A 570 14.73 16.90 26.28
N LYS A 571 14.26 16.61 27.49
CA LYS A 571 15.14 16.38 28.65
C LYS A 571 15.71 14.97 28.70
N VAL A 572 15.20 14.05 27.85
CA VAL A 572 15.70 12.67 27.77
C VAL A 572 16.95 12.65 26.90
N PRO A 573 18.10 12.19 27.41
CA PRO A 573 19.33 12.08 26.64
C PRO A 573 19.17 11.11 25.47
N ASP A 574 19.90 11.33 24.38
CA ASP A 574 19.84 10.43 23.19
C ASP A 574 20.29 9.01 23.50
N SER A 575 21.16 8.82 24.48
CA SER A 575 21.55 7.49 24.95
C SER A 575 20.43 6.71 25.65
N GLU A 576 19.41 7.40 26.18
CA GLU A 576 18.30 6.79 26.94
C GLU A 576 16.99 6.77 26.17
N ILE A 577 16.90 7.43 25.01
CA ILE A 577 15.67 7.56 24.24
C ILE A 577 15.11 6.20 23.82
N GLY A 578 15.97 5.23 23.50
CA GLY A 578 15.58 3.87 23.11
C GLY A 578 14.80 3.13 24.21
N GLU A 579 15.16 3.33 25.50
CA GLU A 579 14.39 2.75 26.61
C GLU A 579 13.16 3.61 26.95
N ALA A 580 13.28 4.93 26.83
CA ALA A 580 12.18 5.84 27.10
C ALA A 580 10.96 5.56 26.21
N VAL A 581 11.15 5.33 24.90
CA VAL A 581 10.04 5.08 23.98
C VAL A 581 9.26 3.79 24.32
N LYS A 582 9.90 2.81 24.96
CA LYS A 582 9.23 1.58 25.40
C LYS A 582 8.23 1.84 26.54
N LYS A 583 8.45 2.88 27.34
CA LYS A 583 7.61 3.24 28.49
C LYS A 583 6.34 3.98 28.07
N TYR A 584 6.44 4.88 27.09
CA TYR A 584 5.36 5.78 26.73
C TYR A 584 4.54 5.25 25.55
N GLY A 585 3.21 5.44 25.61
CA GLY A 585 2.25 5.14 24.53
C GLY A 585 1.63 6.39 23.94
N VAL A 586 1.84 7.57 24.59
CA VAL A 586 1.29 8.86 24.17
C VAL A 586 2.35 9.95 24.23
N TYR A 587 2.49 10.68 23.15
CA TYR A 587 3.36 11.86 23.04
C TYR A 587 2.51 13.07 22.68
N ALA A 588 2.42 14.05 23.61
CA ALA A 588 1.56 15.22 23.50
C ALA A 588 2.40 16.50 23.31
N ARG A 589 1.83 17.53 22.68
CA ARG A 589 2.51 18.80 22.37
C ARG A 589 3.86 18.59 21.69
N VAL A 590 3.91 17.68 20.75
CA VAL A 590 5.13 17.37 19.98
C VAL A 590 5.28 18.30 18.77
N GLN A 591 6.52 18.57 18.42
CA GLN A 591 6.93 19.27 17.19
C GLN A 591 7.44 18.23 16.15
N PRO A 592 7.63 18.60 14.90
CA PRO A 592 8.09 17.69 13.85
C PRO A 592 9.36 16.91 14.19
N GLU A 593 10.33 17.58 14.84
CA GLU A 593 11.60 16.98 15.23
C GLU A 593 11.40 15.87 16.27
N HIS A 594 10.45 16.03 17.18
CA HIS A 594 10.10 15.00 18.16
C HIS A 594 9.53 13.75 17.46
N LYS A 595 8.69 13.93 16.42
CA LYS A 595 8.13 12.82 15.66
C LYS A 595 9.25 11.97 15.01
N VAL A 596 10.21 12.61 14.38
CA VAL A 596 11.40 11.95 13.79
C VAL A 596 12.20 11.23 14.87
N ARG A 597 12.45 11.88 16.02
CA ARG A 597 13.22 11.31 17.14
C ARG A 597 12.57 10.06 17.71
N ILE A 598 11.23 10.04 17.88
CA ILE A 598 10.46 8.89 18.37
C ILE A 598 10.55 7.73 17.40
N VAL A 599 10.30 7.98 16.10
CA VAL A 599 10.36 6.96 15.05
C VAL A 599 11.76 6.34 14.95
N THR A 600 12.79 7.19 14.93
CA THR A 600 14.20 6.75 14.85
C THR A 600 14.59 5.92 16.09
N ALA A 601 14.10 6.29 17.27
CA ALA A 601 14.35 5.53 18.52
C ALA A 601 13.71 4.12 18.46
N TRP A 602 12.49 3.98 17.95
CA TRP A 602 11.87 2.67 17.77
C TRP A 602 12.62 1.81 16.75
N LYS A 603 13.04 2.39 15.62
CA LYS A 603 13.90 1.71 14.63
C LYS A 603 15.25 1.31 15.22
N GLY A 604 15.86 2.19 16.02
CA GLY A 604 17.11 1.88 16.75
C GLY A 604 16.99 0.69 17.70
N ASN A 605 15.79 0.44 18.24
CA ASN A 605 15.46 -0.76 19.01
C ASN A 605 15.24 -2.01 18.14
N GLY A 606 15.36 -1.91 16.83
CA GLY A 606 15.12 -3.00 15.86
C GLY A 606 13.63 -3.28 15.59
N ALA A 607 12.73 -2.39 15.98
CA ALA A 607 11.30 -2.52 15.74
C ALA A 607 10.93 -1.96 14.36
N ILE A 608 10.20 -2.72 13.56
CA ILE A 608 9.60 -2.24 12.31
C ILE A 608 8.48 -1.27 12.65
N THR A 609 8.68 -0.01 12.28
CA THR A 609 7.87 1.12 12.72
C THR A 609 7.12 1.76 11.54
N ALA A 610 5.80 1.84 11.65
CA ALA A 610 4.95 2.62 10.77
C ALA A 610 4.69 4.02 11.38
N MET A 611 4.60 5.06 10.53
CA MET A 611 4.28 6.43 10.93
C MET A 611 3.22 7.03 10.01
N THR A 612 2.15 7.57 10.61
CA THR A 612 1.11 8.30 9.87
C THR A 612 1.27 9.81 9.98
N GLY A 613 0.81 10.53 8.98
CA GLY A 613 0.71 11.99 9.04
C GLY A 613 -0.03 12.57 7.84
N ASP A 614 -0.49 13.81 7.98
CA ASP A 614 -1.27 14.52 6.96
C ASP A 614 -0.62 15.86 6.55
N GLY A 615 0.18 16.49 7.41
CA GLY A 615 0.78 17.79 7.18
C GLY A 615 2.20 17.75 6.60
N VAL A 616 2.64 18.85 6.00
CA VAL A 616 4.03 19.04 5.56
C VAL A 616 5.03 18.74 6.67
N ASN A 617 4.67 19.08 7.91
CA ASN A 617 5.46 18.87 9.10
C ASN A 617 5.69 17.40 9.46
N ASP A 618 4.88 16.50 8.90
CA ASP A 618 4.98 15.05 9.14
C ASP A 618 5.87 14.35 8.11
N ALA A 619 6.10 14.96 6.96
CA ALA A 619 6.87 14.37 5.88
C ALA A 619 8.25 13.83 6.31
N PRO A 620 9.05 14.51 7.15
CA PRO A 620 10.31 13.97 7.62
C PRO A 620 10.14 12.71 8.46
N SER A 621 9.14 12.63 9.33
CA SER A 621 8.88 11.47 10.18
C SER A 621 8.29 10.28 9.39
N ILE A 622 7.44 10.56 8.40
CA ILE A 622 6.92 9.56 7.43
C ILE A 622 8.08 8.95 6.66
N LYS A 623 8.98 9.77 6.12
CA LYS A 623 10.16 9.31 5.38
C LYS A 623 11.17 8.56 6.26
N ALA A 624 11.29 8.89 7.54
CA ALA A 624 12.19 8.23 8.49
C ALA A 624 11.69 6.85 8.93
N ALA A 625 10.38 6.58 8.85
CA ALA A 625 9.77 5.30 9.23
C ALA A 625 10.21 4.14 8.31
N ASP A 626 9.97 2.91 8.72
CA ASP A 626 10.10 1.74 7.84
C ASP A 626 8.91 1.65 6.88
N ILE A 627 7.76 2.20 7.31
CA ILE A 627 6.55 2.34 6.52
C ILE A 627 5.97 3.73 6.77
N GLY A 628 6.12 4.60 5.79
CA GLY A 628 5.47 5.90 5.77
C GLY A 628 4.03 5.80 5.28
N ILE A 629 3.07 6.38 6.03
CA ILE A 629 1.65 6.32 5.71
C ILE A 629 1.11 7.75 5.59
N GLY A 630 0.66 8.11 4.40
CA GLY A 630 0.02 9.40 4.11
C GLY A 630 -1.50 9.30 4.16
N MET A 631 -2.16 10.38 4.55
CA MET A 631 -3.61 10.52 4.48
C MET A 631 -4.04 10.86 3.04
N GLY A 632 -5.12 10.28 2.56
CA GLY A 632 -5.61 10.45 1.19
C GLY A 632 -6.54 11.65 1.04
N ILE A 633 -7.38 11.91 2.06
CA ILE A 633 -8.37 12.99 2.08
C ILE A 633 -7.74 14.28 2.64
N THR A 634 -7.23 14.22 3.88
CA THR A 634 -6.66 15.38 4.58
C THR A 634 -5.20 15.61 4.28
N GLY A 635 -4.49 14.59 3.78
CA GLY A 635 -3.06 14.64 3.55
C GLY A 635 -2.65 15.57 2.40
N THR A 636 -1.56 16.32 2.64
CA THR A 636 -0.94 17.15 1.61
C THR A 636 -0.22 16.28 0.56
N ASP A 637 0.00 16.82 -0.62
CA ASP A 637 0.73 16.11 -1.67
C ASP A 637 2.15 15.74 -1.24
N VAL A 638 2.76 16.55 -0.38
CA VAL A 638 4.08 16.26 0.21
C VAL A 638 4.07 14.95 0.98
N THR A 639 3.09 14.78 1.89
CA THR A 639 2.97 13.54 2.67
C THR A 639 2.65 12.35 1.80
N LYS A 640 1.75 12.51 0.82
CA LYS A 640 1.43 11.46 -0.16
C LYS A 640 2.65 11.06 -0.97
N ASN A 641 3.51 12.00 -1.37
CA ASN A 641 4.68 11.73 -2.21
C ASN A 641 5.80 10.99 -1.48
N VAL A 642 6.01 11.26 -0.19
CA VAL A 642 7.02 10.57 0.60
C VAL A 642 6.54 9.26 1.20
N ALA A 643 5.21 9.03 1.24
CA ALA A 643 4.61 7.85 1.83
C ALA A 643 4.81 6.59 0.98
N ASP A 644 4.93 5.46 1.64
CA ASP A 644 4.95 4.12 1.04
C ASP A 644 3.52 3.58 0.80
N MET A 645 2.56 4.05 1.61
CA MET A 645 1.14 3.72 1.53
C MET A 645 0.29 4.98 1.76
N VAL A 646 -0.82 5.11 1.04
CA VAL A 646 -1.80 6.19 1.22
C VAL A 646 -3.16 5.59 1.59
N LEU A 647 -3.80 6.15 2.63
CA LEU A 647 -5.14 5.74 3.09
C LEU A 647 -6.21 6.57 2.39
N SER A 648 -7.01 5.98 1.52
CA SER A 648 -8.08 6.70 0.82
C SER A 648 -9.23 7.16 1.73
N ASP A 649 -9.32 6.63 2.94
CA ASP A 649 -10.37 6.91 3.94
C ASP A 649 -9.84 7.56 5.22
N ASP A 650 -8.53 7.84 5.29
CA ASP A 650 -7.84 8.40 6.46
C ASP A 650 -8.09 7.63 7.77
N ASN A 651 -8.38 6.33 7.71
CA ASN A 651 -8.81 5.55 8.86
C ASN A 651 -7.70 4.64 9.41
N PHE A 652 -7.42 4.73 10.71
CA PHE A 652 -6.44 3.85 11.37
C PHE A 652 -6.76 2.35 11.22
N ALA A 653 -8.04 1.97 11.22
CA ALA A 653 -8.44 0.57 11.04
C ALA A 653 -8.00 0.00 9.69
N THR A 654 -7.90 0.83 8.66
CA THR A 654 -7.38 0.45 7.35
C THR A 654 -5.90 0.06 7.41
N ILE A 655 -5.10 0.70 8.29
CA ILE A 655 -3.70 0.31 8.53
C ILE A 655 -3.63 -1.12 9.07
N VAL A 656 -4.48 -1.44 10.04
CA VAL A 656 -4.53 -2.78 10.65
C VAL A 656 -4.93 -3.82 9.62
N GLY A 657 -5.94 -3.52 8.80
CA GLY A 657 -6.33 -4.36 7.67
C GLY A 657 -5.21 -4.54 6.63
N ALA A 658 -4.41 -3.50 6.38
CA ALA A 658 -3.25 -3.59 5.49
C ALA A 658 -2.14 -4.47 6.08
N VAL A 659 -1.91 -4.43 7.40
CA VAL A 659 -0.97 -5.33 8.07
C VAL A 659 -1.45 -6.79 7.98
N GLU A 660 -2.74 -7.06 8.21
CA GLU A 660 -3.34 -8.39 8.01
C GLU A 660 -3.09 -8.90 6.60
N GLU A 661 -3.35 -8.06 5.59
CA GLU A 661 -3.16 -8.41 4.19
C GLU A 661 -1.67 -8.63 3.85
N GLY A 662 -0.76 -7.80 4.37
CA GLY A 662 0.68 -7.99 4.22
C GLY A 662 1.15 -9.33 4.81
N ARG A 663 0.65 -9.72 5.99
CA ARG A 663 0.91 -11.03 6.60
C ARG A 663 0.36 -12.18 5.74
N ARG A 664 -0.85 -12.02 5.19
CA ARG A 664 -1.48 -12.99 4.29
C ARG A 664 -0.67 -13.20 3.01
N ILE A 665 -0.28 -12.10 2.36
CA ILE A 665 0.51 -12.14 1.12
C ILE A 665 1.83 -12.88 1.36
N TYR A 666 2.55 -12.52 2.42
CA TYR A 666 3.81 -13.18 2.76
C TYR A 666 3.62 -14.67 3.08
N ALA A 667 2.59 -15.03 3.85
CA ALA A 667 2.28 -16.42 4.15
C ALA A 667 1.96 -17.22 2.87
N ASN A 668 1.21 -16.66 1.94
CA ASN A 668 0.85 -17.30 0.69
C ASN A 668 2.07 -17.43 -0.25
N ILE A 669 2.94 -16.42 -0.30
CA ILE A 669 4.22 -16.51 -1.02
C ILE A 669 5.05 -17.68 -0.47
N ARG A 670 5.17 -17.80 0.85
CA ARG A 670 5.90 -18.93 1.46
C ARG A 670 5.29 -20.30 1.13
N LYS A 671 3.94 -20.40 1.06
CA LYS A 671 3.26 -21.63 0.64
C LYS A 671 3.58 -21.99 -0.81
N ALA A 672 3.54 -21.01 -1.71
CA ALA A 672 3.88 -21.20 -3.12
C ALA A 672 5.36 -21.57 -3.30
N ILE A 673 6.27 -20.91 -2.59
CA ILE A 673 7.71 -21.22 -2.60
C ILE A 673 7.97 -22.64 -2.08
N GLN A 674 7.35 -23.03 -0.95
CA GLN A 674 7.48 -24.38 -0.39
C GLN A 674 6.99 -25.43 -1.37
N PHE A 675 5.85 -25.20 -2.01
CA PHE A 675 5.27 -26.08 -3.00
C PHE A 675 6.23 -26.27 -4.20
N LEU A 676 6.65 -25.19 -4.84
CA LEU A 676 7.54 -25.23 -6.00
C LEU A 676 8.89 -25.85 -5.69
N LEU A 677 9.49 -25.51 -4.55
CA LEU A 677 10.79 -26.06 -4.18
C LEU A 677 10.70 -27.55 -3.79
N ALA A 678 9.58 -27.99 -3.19
CA ALA A 678 9.39 -29.41 -2.87
C ALA A 678 9.19 -30.25 -4.14
N SER A 679 8.42 -29.73 -5.13
CA SER A 679 8.25 -30.33 -6.44
C SER A 679 9.59 -30.47 -7.15
N ASN A 680 10.31 -29.38 -7.35
CA ASN A 680 11.64 -29.43 -8.00
C ASN A 680 12.64 -30.34 -7.28
N MET A 681 12.62 -30.36 -5.94
CA MET A 681 13.44 -31.28 -5.16
C MET A 681 13.08 -32.75 -5.45
N SER A 682 11.79 -33.05 -5.65
CA SER A 682 11.32 -34.40 -5.97
C SER A 682 11.79 -34.85 -7.34
N GLU A 683 11.76 -33.96 -8.33
CA GLU A 683 12.26 -34.19 -9.67
C GLU A 683 13.77 -34.51 -9.68
N VAL A 684 14.56 -33.62 -9.01
CA VAL A 684 16.01 -33.79 -8.90
C VAL A 684 16.36 -35.11 -8.24
N LEU A 685 15.76 -35.41 -7.09
CA LEU A 685 16.04 -36.64 -6.35
C LEU A 685 15.57 -37.88 -7.11
N GLY A 686 14.39 -37.82 -7.73
CA GLY A 686 13.84 -38.91 -8.52
C GLY A 686 14.74 -39.27 -9.71
N VAL A 687 15.12 -38.28 -10.52
CA VAL A 687 16.01 -38.47 -11.68
C VAL A 687 17.41 -38.94 -11.23
N PHE A 688 17.95 -38.35 -10.16
CA PHE A 688 19.23 -38.73 -9.61
C PHE A 688 19.25 -40.22 -9.15
N CYS A 689 18.24 -40.62 -8.35
CA CYS A 689 18.11 -41.99 -7.87
C CYS A 689 17.89 -42.98 -9.01
N ALA A 690 17.04 -42.66 -9.97
CA ALA A 690 16.79 -43.53 -11.14
C ALA A 690 18.05 -43.71 -11.96
N THR A 691 18.86 -42.67 -12.18
CA THR A 691 20.14 -42.76 -12.88
C THR A 691 21.12 -43.68 -12.15
N LEU A 692 21.22 -43.57 -10.81
CA LEU A 692 22.07 -44.49 -10.03
C LEU A 692 21.60 -45.96 -10.08
N LEU A 693 20.29 -46.17 -10.21
CA LEU A 693 19.66 -47.48 -10.32
C LEU A 693 19.69 -48.02 -11.77
N GLY A 694 20.12 -47.24 -12.77
CA GLY A 694 20.32 -47.65 -14.13
C GLY A 694 19.12 -47.60 -15.05
N PHE A 695 18.10 -46.78 -14.73
CA PHE A 695 16.93 -46.58 -15.59
C PHE A 695 16.59 -45.09 -15.77
N THR A 696 15.78 -44.80 -16.81
CA THR A 696 15.31 -43.44 -17.09
C THR A 696 13.93 -43.26 -16.49
N LEU A 697 13.79 -42.38 -15.45
CA LEU A 697 12.53 -42.10 -14.77
C LEU A 697 11.55 -41.37 -15.67
N LEU A 698 11.95 -40.26 -16.22
CA LEU A 698 11.16 -39.36 -17.05
C LEU A 698 12.05 -38.67 -18.10
N ASN A 699 11.48 -38.37 -19.24
CA ASN A 699 12.11 -37.54 -20.25
C ASN A 699 12.00 -36.04 -19.91
N PRO A 700 12.86 -35.17 -20.43
CA PRO A 700 12.86 -33.74 -20.15
C PRO A 700 11.55 -33.04 -20.47
N VAL A 701 10.90 -33.48 -21.55
CA VAL A 701 9.60 -32.94 -21.98
C VAL A 701 8.53 -33.19 -20.92
N HIS A 702 8.59 -34.33 -20.22
CA HIS A 702 7.68 -34.68 -19.14
C HIS A 702 7.84 -33.75 -17.95
N LEU A 703 9.11 -33.52 -17.51
CA LEU A 703 9.42 -32.62 -16.40
C LEU A 703 9.04 -31.18 -16.72
N LEU A 704 9.25 -30.74 -17.97
CA LEU A 704 8.80 -29.41 -18.41
C LEU A 704 7.28 -29.26 -18.37
N PHE A 705 6.54 -30.28 -18.76
CA PHE A 705 5.09 -30.29 -18.64
C PHE A 705 4.65 -30.18 -17.18
N ILE A 706 5.30 -30.94 -16.30
CA ILE A 706 5.02 -30.90 -14.86
C ILE A 706 5.24 -29.50 -14.32
N ASN A 707 6.41 -28.93 -14.51
CA ASN A 707 6.77 -27.60 -14.05
C ASN A 707 5.82 -26.50 -14.57
N LEU A 708 5.39 -26.63 -15.85
CA LEU A 708 4.56 -25.61 -16.49
C LEU A 708 3.09 -25.72 -16.08
N ILE A 709 2.54 -26.93 -15.99
CA ILE A 709 1.10 -27.19 -15.84
C ILE A 709 0.75 -27.57 -14.40
N THR A 710 1.43 -28.57 -13.84
CA THR A 710 1.07 -29.08 -12.52
C THR A 710 1.65 -28.25 -11.36
N ASP A 711 2.69 -27.46 -11.62
CA ASP A 711 3.32 -26.61 -10.63
C ASP A 711 2.88 -25.15 -10.69
N CYS A 712 2.99 -24.50 -11.86
CA CYS A 712 2.73 -23.06 -11.94
C CYS A 712 1.28 -22.69 -11.61
N PHE A 713 0.28 -23.42 -12.12
CA PHE A 713 -1.13 -23.08 -11.87
C PHE A 713 -1.53 -23.27 -10.40
N PRO A 714 -1.22 -24.39 -9.73
CA PRO A 714 -1.47 -24.51 -8.29
C PRO A 714 -0.67 -23.50 -7.44
N ALA A 715 0.59 -23.19 -7.77
CA ALA A 715 1.37 -22.18 -7.08
C ALA A 715 0.71 -20.79 -7.12
N LEU A 716 0.23 -20.37 -8.29
CA LEU A 716 -0.54 -19.12 -8.43
C LEU A 716 -1.84 -19.16 -7.63
N ALA A 717 -2.54 -20.29 -7.63
CA ALA A 717 -3.76 -20.48 -6.86
C ALA A 717 -3.52 -20.43 -5.34
N LEU A 718 -2.39 -20.96 -4.85
CA LEU A 718 -1.97 -20.84 -3.45
C LEU A 718 -1.69 -19.39 -3.06
N GLY A 719 -1.20 -18.57 -3.98
CA GLY A 719 -1.04 -17.13 -3.79
C GLY A 719 -2.36 -16.39 -3.51
N MET A 720 -3.48 -16.96 -3.93
CA MET A 720 -4.83 -16.40 -3.72
C MET A 720 -5.55 -16.99 -2.50
N GLU A 721 -4.87 -17.79 -1.67
CA GLU A 721 -5.47 -18.40 -0.48
C GLU A 721 -5.94 -17.32 0.51
N GLN A 722 -7.08 -17.58 1.17
CA GLN A 722 -7.66 -16.69 2.16
C GLN A 722 -6.79 -16.59 3.41
N SER A 723 -6.97 -15.49 4.17
CA SER A 723 -6.29 -15.28 5.44
C SER A 723 -6.63 -16.41 6.44
N GLU A 724 -5.62 -16.93 7.13
CA GLU A 724 -5.86 -17.87 8.22
C GLU A 724 -6.46 -17.11 9.43
N SER A 725 -7.48 -17.67 10.07
CA SER A 725 -8.24 -17.02 11.15
C SER A 725 -7.42 -16.58 12.38
N ASP A 726 -6.19 -17.05 12.51
CA ASP A 726 -5.26 -16.73 13.60
C ASP A 726 -4.09 -15.82 13.16
N ILE A 727 -4.10 -15.29 11.94
CA ILE A 727 -2.98 -14.51 11.39
C ILE A 727 -2.72 -13.24 12.21
N MET A 728 -3.77 -12.60 12.72
CA MET A 728 -3.69 -11.44 13.60
C MET A 728 -3.61 -11.80 15.10
N LYS A 729 -3.43 -13.09 15.43
CA LYS A 729 -3.11 -13.57 16.79
C LYS A 729 -1.64 -14.01 16.92
N ARG A 730 -0.91 -14.01 15.81
CA ARG A 730 0.51 -14.34 15.76
C ARG A 730 1.35 -13.09 16.00
N LYS A 731 2.47 -13.25 16.71
CA LYS A 731 3.46 -12.14 16.86
C LYS A 731 4.02 -11.73 15.50
N PRO A 732 4.44 -10.46 15.33
CA PRO A 732 5.10 -10.02 14.12
C PRO A 732 6.36 -10.85 13.84
N ARG A 733 6.59 -11.15 12.56
CA ARG A 733 7.80 -11.81 12.09
C ARG A 733 9.01 -10.88 12.25
N ASN A 734 10.18 -11.45 12.51
CA ASN A 734 11.42 -10.69 12.43
C ASN A 734 11.75 -10.42 10.94
N SER A 735 11.98 -9.17 10.59
CA SER A 735 12.32 -8.77 9.20
C SER A 735 13.64 -9.35 8.69
N LYS A 736 14.51 -9.80 9.60
CA LYS A 736 15.81 -10.43 9.27
C LYS A 736 15.70 -11.94 9.01
N ASP A 737 14.54 -12.55 9.29
CA ASP A 737 14.33 -13.96 9.04
C ASP A 737 14.34 -14.25 7.53
N GLY A 738 15.20 -15.14 7.09
CA GLY A 738 15.23 -15.61 5.71
C GLY A 738 14.00 -16.46 5.36
N ILE A 739 13.81 -16.73 4.06
CA ILE A 739 12.68 -17.52 3.53
C ILE A 739 12.55 -18.88 4.21
N PHE A 740 13.67 -19.52 4.53
CA PHE A 740 13.71 -20.85 5.16
C PHE A 740 13.49 -20.85 6.68
N ALA A 741 13.28 -19.71 7.30
CA ALA A 741 12.99 -19.62 8.73
C ALA A 741 11.73 -20.40 9.12
N GLY A 742 11.68 -20.89 10.38
CA GLY A 742 10.53 -21.62 10.90
C GLY A 742 10.39 -23.05 10.35
N GLY A 743 11.49 -23.68 9.93
CA GLY A 743 11.53 -25.11 9.53
C GLY A 743 11.16 -25.38 8.07
N LEU A 744 11.00 -24.33 7.24
CA LEU A 744 10.59 -24.50 5.83
C LEU A 744 11.59 -25.40 5.04
N GLY A 745 12.88 -25.28 5.29
CA GLY A 745 13.89 -26.13 4.63
C GLY A 745 13.72 -27.61 4.91
N PHE A 746 13.39 -27.97 6.16
CA PHE A 746 13.04 -29.35 6.51
C PHE A 746 11.78 -29.81 5.79
N ASP A 747 10.76 -28.96 5.76
CA ASP A 747 9.48 -29.28 5.10
C ASP A 747 9.67 -29.54 3.60
N ILE A 748 10.44 -28.72 2.92
CA ILE A 748 10.81 -28.92 1.50
C ILE A 748 11.57 -30.24 1.31
N GLY A 749 12.57 -30.49 2.15
CA GLY A 749 13.41 -31.69 2.04
C GLY A 749 12.64 -33.00 2.17
N TYR A 750 11.80 -33.14 3.24
CA TYR A 750 11.05 -34.38 3.43
C TYR A 750 9.91 -34.54 2.41
N GLN A 751 9.27 -33.43 1.99
CA GLN A 751 8.18 -33.47 0.99
C GLN A 751 8.72 -33.86 -0.38
N GLY A 752 9.82 -33.26 -0.82
CA GLY A 752 10.48 -33.66 -2.06
C GLY A 752 10.95 -35.09 -2.05
N LEU A 753 11.56 -35.57 -0.94
CA LEU A 753 11.95 -36.97 -0.80
C LEU A 753 10.74 -37.92 -0.84
N LEU A 754 9.63 -37.57 -0.16
CA LEU A 754 8.39 -38.37 -0.17
C LEU A 754 7.86 -38.55 -1.59
N ILE A 755 7.69 -37.45 -2.34
CA ILE A 755 7.15 -37.48 -3.70
C ILE A 755 8.10 -38.28 -4.61
N SER A 756 9.42 -38.10 -4.48
CA SER A 756 10.42 -38.84 -5.22
C SER A 756 10.30 -40.36 -4.98
N VAL A 757 10.17 -40.80 -3.70
CA VAL A 757 10.03 -42.21 -3.34
C VAL A 757 8.73 -42.80 -3.90
N ILE A 758 7.62 -42.08 -3.82
CA ILE A 758 6.31 -42.48 -4.37
C ILE A 758 6.41 -42.65 -5.90
N THR A 759 7.07 -41.70 -6.58
CA THR A 759 7.23 -41.72 -8.05
C THR A 759 8.12 -42.87 -8.50
N LEU A 760 9.26 -43.11 -7.81
CA LEU A 760 10.14 -44.25 -8.08
C LEU A 760 9.42 -45.59 -7.86
N ALA A 761 8.63 -45.70 -6.78
CA ALA A 761 7.83 -46.89 -6.53
C ALA A 761 6.79 -47.11 -7.63
N SER A 762 6.16 -46.03 -8.12
CA SER A 762 5.20 -46.14 -9.24
C SER A 762 5.87 -46.60 -10.52
N TYR A 763 7.06 -46.11 -10.84
CA TYR A 763 7.84 -46.56 -12.00
C TYR A 763 8.14 -48.08 -11.94
N ILE A 764 8.62 -48.52 -10.77
CA ILE A 764 8.95 -49.95 -10.57
C ILE A 764 7.68 -50.81 -10.66
N ILE A 765 6.59 -50.39 -10.08
CA ILE A 765 5.29 -51.10 -10.13
C ILE A 765 4.78 -51.17 -11.57
N GLY A 766 4.83 -50.09 -12.32
CA GLY A 766 4.46 -50.05 -13.75
C GLY A 766 5.26 -51.01 -14.58
N HIS A 767 6.60 -50.98 -14.42
CA HIS A 767 7.48 -51.94 -15.06
C HIS A 767 7.12 -53.40 -14.70
N CYS A 768 6.84 -53.69 -13.42
CA CYS A 768 6.46 -55.04 -13.00
C CYS A 768 5.06 -55.46 -13.56
N MET A 769 4.15 -54.51 -13.77
CA MET A 769 2.86 -54.79 -14.39
C MET A 769 3.00 -55.06 -15.90
N GLU A 770 3.87 -54.34 -16.61
CA GLU A 770 4.23 -54.58 -17.98
C GLU A 770 4.84 -55.99 -18.20
N VAL A 771 5.84 -56.36 -17.36
CA VAL A 771 6.55 -57.64 -17.46
C VAL A 771 5.75 -58.83 -16.90
N GLY A 772 4.85 -58.57 -15.93
CA GLY A 772 4.02 -59.58 -15.26
C GLY A 772 4.69 -60.34 -14.09
N TYR A 773 5.90 -59.95 -13.70
CA TYR A 773 6.62 -60.46 -12.52
C TYR A 773 7.53 -59.38 -11.92
N PHE A 774 8.00 -59.59 -10.71
CA PHE A 774 8.90 -58.62 -10.06
C PHE A 774 10.29 -58.65 -10.69
N GLU A 775 10.67 -57.54 -11.34
CA GLU A 775 12.01 -57.32 -11.90
C GLU A 775 12.41 -55.84 -11.68
N MET A 776 13.69 -55.61 -11.43
CA MET A 776 14.18 -54.24 -11.39
C MET A 776 14.34 -53.70 -12.81
N PRO A 777 13.80 -52.51 -13.12
CA PRO A 777 13.90 -51.94 -14.45
C PRO A 777 15.36 -51.61 -14.80
N VAL A 778 15.71 -51.85 -16.07
CA VAL A 778 17.03 -51.47 -16.64
C VAL A 778 16.74 -50.72 -17.97
N GLY A 779 17.30 -49.50 -18.10
CA GLY A 779 17.07 -48.66 -19.28
C GLY A 779 15.76 -47.94 -19.24
N VAL A 780 14.88 -48.17 -20.21
CA VAL A 780 13.56 -47.51 -20.34
C VAL A 780 12.43 -48.53 -20.25
N SER A 781 11.44 -48.31 -19.41
CA SER A 781 10.18 -49.05 -19.37
C SER A 781 9.08 -48.05 -19.71
N ASP A 782 8.31 -48.34 -20.76
CA ASP A 782 7.32 -47.39 -21.30
C ASP A 782 6.12 -47.23 -20.35
N ASP A 783 5.58 -48.31 -19.79
CA ASP A 783 4.52 -48.31 -18.80
C ASP A 783 5.03 -47.73 -17.46
N GLY A 784 6.26 -48.11 -17.06
CA GLY A 784 6.91 -47.55 -15.89
C GLY A 784 7.02 -46.02 -15.96
N MET A 785 7.46 -45.48 -17.09
CA MET A 785 7.64 -44.05 -17.32
C MET A 785 6.27 -43.32 -17.35
N THR A 786 5.25 -43.92 -18.00
CA THR A 786 3.92 -43.37 -18.09
C THR A 786 3.24 -43.32 -16.71
N MET A 787 3.32 -44.39 -15.93
CA MET A 787 2.82 -44.42 -14.55
C MET A 787 3.58 -43.45 -13.63
N ALA A 788 4.89 -43.32 -13.76
CA ALA A 788 5.67 -42.36 -12.96
C ALA A 788 5.26 -40.91 -13.26
N PHE A 789 5.07 -40.58 -14.56
CA PHE A 789 4.60 -39.26 -14.96
C PHE A 789 3.21 -38.93 -14.36
N LEU A 790 2.24 -39.85 -14.48
CA LEU A 790 0.92 -39.70 -13.91
C LEU A 790 0.99 -39.54 -12.38
N THR A 791 1.77 -40.39 -11.71
CA THR A 791 1.92 -40.36 -10.25
C THR A 791 2.55 -39.04 -9.79
N MET A 792 3.63 -38.59 -10.41
CA MET A 792 4.31 -37.35 -10.04
C MET A 792 3.38 -36.15 -10.24
N SER A 793 2.75 -36.04 -11.41
CA SER A 793 1.79 -34.97 -11.70
C SER A 793 0.63 -34.94 -10.69
N MET A 794 0.07 -36.09 -10.31
CA MET A 794 -1.01 -36.19 -9.34
C MET A 794 -0.53 -35.93 -7.91
N CYS A 795 0.68 -36.37 -7.55
CA CYS A 795 1.30 -36.04 -6.25
C CYS A 795 1.36 -34.53 -6.05
N GLU A 796 1.80 -33.78 -7.04
CA GLU A 796 1.93 -32.32 -6.94
C GLU A 796 0.57 -31.63 -6.85
N ILE A 797 -0.38 -32.07 -7.65
CA ILE A 797 -1.76 -31.59 -7.54
C ILE A 797 -2.34 -31.84 -6.13
N PHE A 798 -2.22 -33.05 -5.60
CA PHE A 798 -2.67 -33.38 -4.24
C PHE A 798 -1.88 -32.64 -3.17
N HIS A 799 -0.56 -32.51 -3.36
CA HIS A 799 0.31 -31.77 -2.45
C HIS A 799 -0.03 -30.27 -2.38
N SER A 800 -0.51 -29.68 -3.46
CA SER A 800 -0.95 -28.28 -3.47
C SER A 800 -2.08 -28.03 -2.45
N PHE A 801 -2.98 -29.01 -2.21
CA PHE A 801 -4.00 -28.95 -1.16
C PHE A 801 -3.38 -29.01 0.24
N ASN A 802 -2.33 -29.79 0.44
CA ASN A 802 -1.58 -29.81 1.70
C ASN A 802 -0.97 -28.42 2.00
N MET A 803 -0.56 -27.68 0.95
CA MET A 803 0.09 -26.39 1.09
C MET A 803 -0.89 -25.23 1.35
N ARG A 804 -2.19 -25.44 1.37
CA ARG A 804 -3.18 -24.42 1.76
C ARG A 804 -2.91 -23.86 3.17
N SER A 805 -2.35 -24.68 4.05
CA SER A 805 -1.78 -24.24 5.33
C SER A 805 -0.49 -25.00 5.63
N GLN A 806 0.54 -24.29 6.08
CA GLN A 806 1.85 -24.90 6.40
C GLN A 806 1.76 -25.79 7.66
N ARG A 807 0.88 -25.46 8.60
CA ARG A 807 0.81 -26.15 9.92
C ARG A 807 -0.57 -26.74 10.24
N LYS A 808 -1.68 -26.12 9.80
CA LYS A 808 -3.02 -26.62 10.03
C LYS A 808 -3.34 -27.79 9.10
N SER A 809 -4.22 -28.69 9.58
CA SER A 809 -4.71 -29.78 8.73
C SER A 809 -5.60 -29.24 7.62
N VAL A 810 -5.47 -29.77 6.43
CA VAL A 810 -6.33 -29.44 5.29
C VAL A 810 -7.81 -29.75 5.59
N PHE A 811 -8.07 -30.77 6.40
CA PHE A 811 -9.43 -31.19 6.79
C PHE A 811 -10.09 -30.25 7.80
N THR A 812 -9.33 -29.35 8.46
CA THR A 812 -9.84 -28.35 9.42
C THR A 812 -10.02 -26.96 8.80
N LEU A 813 -9.68 -26.80 7.53
CA LEU A 813 -9.86 -25.54 6.82
C LEU A 813 -11.30 -25.43 6.32
N HIS A 814 -12.04 -24.46 6.86
CA HIS A 814 -13.44 -24.21 6.46
C HIS A 814 -13.58 -23.32 5.20
N THR A 815 -12.46 -22.84 4.67
CA THR A 815 -12.43 -22.00 3.47
C THR A 815 -12.20 -22.85 2.22
N HIS A 816 -12.78 -22.43 1.08
CA HIS A 816 -12.57 -23.09 -0.20
C HIS A 816 -11.86 -22.13 -1.16
N ASN A 817 -10.68 -22.54 -1.66
CA ASN A 817 -9.99 -21.86 -2.73
C ASN A 817 -10.51 -22.35 -4.08
N LYS A 818 -11.46 -21.61 -4.66
CA LYS A 818 -12.07 -21.97 -5.94
C LYS A 818 -11.07 -21.98 -7.10
N VAL A 819 -10.04 -21.15 -7.03
CA VAL A 819 -8.99 -21.07 -8.05
C VAL A 819 -8.14 -22.33 -8.00
N LEU A 820 -7.80 -22.82 -6.80
CA LEU A 820 -7.06 -24.07 -6.62
C LEU A 820 -7.86 -25.29 -7.14
N TRP A 821 -9.17 -25.35 -6.87
CA TRP A 821 -10.04 -26.37 -7.44
C TRP A 821 -10.08 -26.32 -8.98
N GLY A 822 -10.12 -25.09 -9.54
CA GLY A 822 -10.03 -24.88 -10.98
C GLY A 822 -8.67 -25.31 -11.55
N ALA A 823 -7.57 -24.98 -10.89
CA ALA A 823 -6.23 -25.39 -11.27
C ALA A 823 -6.08 -26.92 -11.24
N MET A 824 -6.56 -27.58 -10.17
CA MET A 824 -6.58 -29.04 -10.06
C MET A 824 -7.33 -29.70 -11.22
N LEU A 825 -8.56 -29.23 -11.47
CA LEU A 825 -9.37 -29.82 -12.55
C LEU A 825 -8.74 -29.59 -13.92
N GLY A 826 -8.19 -28.40 -14.15
CA GLY A 826 -7.49 -28.04 -15.39
C GLY A 826 -6.24 -28.90 -15.60
N SER A 827 -5.40 -29.05 -14.56
CA SER A 827 -4.19 -29.90 -14.62
C SER A 827 -4.54 -31.38 -14.80
N LEU A 828 -5.58 -31.88 -14.11
CA LEU A 828 -6.06 -33.24 -14.26
C LEU A 828 -6.53 -33.52 -15.70
N VAL A 829 -7.33 -32.63 -16.28
CA VAL A 829 -7.81 -32.78 -17.66
C VAL A 829 -6.65 -32.75 -18.66
N LEU A 830 -5.71 -31.80 -18.49
CA LEU A 830 -4.55 -31.70 -19.39
C LEU A 830 -3.64 -32.92 -19.28
N THR A 831 -3.35 -33.42 -18.06
CA THR A 831 -2.57 -34.63 -17.86
C THR A 831 -3.27 -35.86 -18.49
N THR A 832 -4.58 -35.99 -18.29
CA THR A 832 -5.36 -37.07 -18.92
C THR A 832 -5.35 -36.98 -20.44
N VAL A 833 -5.46 -35.77 -21.01
CA VAL A 833 -5.37 -35.59 -22.49
C VAL A 833 -4.03 -36.01 -23.04
N VAL A 834 -2.95 -35.69 -22.33
CA VAL A 834 -1.57 -36.05 -22.73
C VAL A 834 -1.37 -37.56 -22.68
N LEU A 835 -1.99 -38.28 -21.77
CA LEU A 835 -1.86 -39.73 -21.62
C LEU A 835 -2.82 -40.53 -22.54
N GLU A 836 -4.06 -40.06 -22.69
CA GLU A 836 -5.13 -40.87 -23.30
C GLU A 836 -5.41 -40.50 -24.77
N VAL A 837 -5.01 -39.32 -25.25
CA VAL A 837 -5.22 -38.96 -26.68
C VAL A 837 -4.08 -39.53 -27.52
N PRO A 838 -4.28 -40.53 -28.38
CA PRO A 838 -3.19 -41.29 -28.99
C PRO A 838 -2.18 -40.45 -29.77
N PHE A 839 -2.64 -39.41 -30.46
CA PHE A 839 -1.74 -38.49 -31.17
C PHE A 839 -0.81 -37.71 -30.19
N VAL A 840 -1.34 -37.27 -29.05
CA VAL A 840 -0.57 -36.51 -28.04
C VAL A 840 0.31 -37.44 -27.23
N ALA A 841 -0.21 -38.61 -26.80
CA ALA A 841 0.52 -39.62 -26.06
C ALA A 841 1.79 -40.08 -26.82
N ASN A 842 1.63 -40.41 -28.12
CA ASN A 842 2.73 -40.76 -29.00
C ASN A 842 3.75 -39.62 -29.15
N LEU A 843 3.30 -38.38 -29.17
CA LEU A 843 4.18 -37.21 -29.25
C LEU A 843 5.06 -37.07 -28.01
N PHE A 844 4.50 -37.39 -26.82
CA PHE A 844 5.21 -37.40 -25.55
C PHE A 844 5.96 -38.72 -25.25
N GLY A 845 5.80 -39.75 -26.10
CA GLY A 845 6.40 -41.08 -25.95
C GLY A 845 5.74 -41.91 -24.82
N PHE A 846 4.47 -41.69 -24.57
CA PHE A 846 3.69 -42.45 -23.61
C PHE A 846 2.95 -43.62 -24.26
N THR A 847 2.82 -44.70 -23.49
CA THR A 847 1.95 -45.83 -23.79
C THR A 847 0.57 -45.65 -23.18
N PRO A 848 -0.51 -46.16 -23.81
CA PRO A 848 -1.82 -46.13 -23.20
C PRO A 848 -1.83 -46.92 -21.89
N VAL A 849 -2.34 -46.33 -20.85
CA VAL A 849 -2.40 -46.92 -19.50
C VAL A 849 -3.75 -47.59 -19.28
N ASP A 850 -3.77 -48.81 -18.77
CA ASP A 850 -5.02 -49.45 -18.44
C ASP A 850 -5.67 -48.84 -17.16
N LEU A 851 -6.95 -49.15 -16.94
CA LEU A 851 -7.66 -48.61 -15.76
C LEU A 851 -7.03 -49.03 -14.43
N GLY A 852 -6.43 -50.24 -14.38
CA GLY A 852 -5.76 -50.75 -13.19
C GLY A 852 -4.51 -49.96 -12.84
N GLU A 853 -3.67 -49.72 -13.84
CA GLU A 853 -2.44 -48.90 -13.74
C GLU A 853 -2.79 -47.47 -13.36
N TYR A 854 -3.78 -46.88 -14.01
CA TYR A 854 -4.26 -45.53 -13.68
C TYR A 854 -4.71 -45.42 -12.22
N LEU A 855 -5.51 -46.38 -11.70
CA LEU A 855 -5.98 -46.39 -10.33
C LEU A 855 -4.83 -46.61 -9.32
N VAL A 856 -3.86 -47.47 -9.65
CA VAL A 856 -2.66 -47.71 -8.82
C VAL A 856 -1.84 -46.41 -8.72
N ALA A 857 -1.58 -45.73 -9.85
CA ALA A 857 -0.87 -44.46 -9.89
C ALA A 857 -1.56 -43.38 -9.05
N LEU A 858 -2.90 -43.24 -9.17
CA LEU A 858 -3.68 -42.31 -8.34
C LEU A 858 -3.65 -42.67 -6.87
N ALA A 859 -3.72 -43.94 -6.50
CA ALA A 859 -3.68 -44.38 -5.11
C ALA A 859 -2.32 -44.10 -4.48
N LEU A 860 -1.22 -44.30 -5.21
CA LEU A 860 0.12 -43.94 -4.79
C LEU A 860 0.28 -42.43 -4.60
N ALA A 861 -0.19 -41.66 -5.59
CA ALA A 861 -0.15 -40.20 -5.49
C ALA A 861 -0.96 -39.65 -4.29
N PHE A 862 -2.12 -40.26 -3.98
CA PHE A 862 -2.94 -39.85 -2.84
C PHE A 862 -2.21 -40.00 -1.49
N LEU A 863 -1.23 -40.90 -1.36
CA LEU A 863 -0.46 -41.09 -0.12
C LEU A 863 0.27 -39.83 0.35
N VAL A 864 0.51 -38.86 -0.54
CA VAL A 864 1.14 -37.60 -0.14
C VAL A 864 0.30 -36.82 0.88
N ILE A 865 -1.05 -36.94 0.81
CA ILE A 865 -1.94 -36.23 1.73
C ILE A 865 -1.80 -36.76 3.16
N PRO A 866 -2.10 -38.05 3.44
CA PRO A 866 -2.04 -38.57 4.82
C PRO A 866 -0.64 -38.51 5.43
N VAL A 867 0.42 -38.71 4.66
CA VAL A 867 1.80 -38.65 5.20
C VAL A 867 2.14 -37.23 5.64
N VAL A 868 1.86 -36.23 4.80
CA VAL A 868 2.10 -34.82 5.16
C VAL A 868 1.21 -34.40 6.34
N GLU A 869 -0.03 -34.85 6.43
CA GLU A 869 -0.93 -34.57 7.55
C GLU A 869 -0.42 -35.17 8.88
N ILE A 870 0.16 -36.38 8.84
CA ILE A 870 0.80 -37.01 10.01
C ILE A 870 2.00 -36.15 10.46
N VAL A 871 2.86 -35.73 9.55
CA VAL A 871 4.02 -34.86 9.88
C VAL A 871 3.54 -33.54 10.49
N LYS A 872 2.53 -32.90 9.93
CA LYS A 872 1.91 -31.68 10.49
C LYS A 872 1.32 -31.93 11.90
N LEU A 873 0.74 -33.11 12.14
CA LEU A 873 0.23 -33.46 13.46
C LEU A 873 1.38 -33.56 14.49
N ILE A 874 2.48 -34.21 14.15
CA ILE A 874 3.68 -34.30 14.98
C ILE A 874 4.25 -32.90 15.25
N GLN A 875 4.42 -32.07 14.23
CA GLN A 875 4.94 -30.71 14.37
C GLN A 875 4.05 -29.84 15.29
N ARG A 876 2.73 -29.98 15.20
CA ARG A 876 1.80 -29.28 16.10
C ARG A 876 1.87 -29.77 17.54
N SER A 877 2.13 -31.07 17.75
CA SER A 877 2.26 -31.62 19.10
C SER A 877 3.56 -31.19 19.78
N THR A 878 4.66 -31.11 19.03
CA THR A 878 5.94 -30.63 19.55
C THR A 878 5.92 -29.13 19.85
N ALA A 879 5.35 -28.30 18.97
CA ALA A 879 5.22 -26.87 19.18
C ALA A 879 4.30 -26.46 20.36
N LYS A 880 3.42 -27.36 20.82
CA LYS A 880 2.63 -27.15 22.06
C LYS A 880 3.38 -27.52 23.32
N ALA A 881 4.45 -28.29 23.20
CA ALA A 881 5.29 -28.71 24.32
C ALA A 881 6.39 -27.69 24.66
N GLU A 882 6.77 -26.85 23.69
CA GLU A 882 7.63 -25.68 23.86
C GLU A 882 6.79 -24.40 24.22
#